data_f61e0f31a3c675827d147a375a6a0d35
#
_entry.id   f61e0f31a3c675827d147a375a6a0d35
#
_cell.length_a   1.000
_cell.length_b   1.000
_cell.length_c   1.000
_cell.angle_alpha   90.00
_cell.angle_beta   90.00
_cell.angle_gamma   90.00
#
_symmetry.space_group_name_H-M   'P 1'
#
loop_
_entity.id
_entity.type
_entity.pdbx_description
1 polymer ?
#
loop_
_entity_poly.entity_id
_entity_poly.type
_entity_poly.pdbx_seq_one_letter_code
_entity_poly.pdbx_strand_id
1 'polypeptide(L)'
;MGELSFADGVGALPSQAGGPPACGAQLAFDMDSVSLRETTFVVVDLETTGGRASGESHDAITEIGAVKVRGGAVLGELATLVDPGRSIPPQIVALTGITSAMVYNAPTIDSVLPVFLEFSRGAVLVAHNAGFDIGFLRAAAERCQITWPRPPVLCTVRLARRVLTRDEAPSVRLSALARLFAAATTPTHRALDDARATVDVLHALIERVGNQGVHTYTDLKSYLPDVTPAQRRNRHLAIGLPHRPGVYLFRGPSAEVLYVGTAVDLRRRVGQYFNGADPRTRIKEMASLATAVDHVECAHDLEAGVRELRLLAAHAPPYNRRSKFPHRWWWVVLTDEAFPRFSAVRAPQSGTAVRGPQSGTAVPSTKFDDAIGPFRSRADAVETAALLARFTGVRTCTKRLSRSALHVCPEREVSPCPAPHGMTPTQYASAPACAVKLIEGNDNRALAAVLAHIADLAERNRYETAARLRDHAAGAIDVLWRGQRLRALAAVTELVAARPDGDGGWHLAVIRHGQLAAAGTARRGVPPIPVIDAICVGAQAVLPTEAPLGGALVEETGLIARWLAQPGVRIVRAEPGFASPVGSAGRFVAWAAAARSARMAAEQVEEGSDLLGEPHPTREQLFGRAGVDRLGGLGETRLPGGHPFGVAG
;
A
#
# COMPACT_ATOMS: atom_id res chain seq x y z
N MET A 1 -63.72 -22.44 41.18
CA MET A 1 -64.35 -21.31 41.87
C MET A 1 -63.49 -20.12 41.54
N GLY A 2 -63.81 -19.33 40.70
CA GLY A 2 -64.85 -18.31 40.53
C GLY A 2 -64.07 -17.05 40.31
N GLU A 3 -64.28 -16.55 39.29
CA GLU A 3 -65.08 -15.48 38.62
C GLU A 3 -64.34 -14.17 38.58
N LEU A 4 -64.08 -13.69 37.35
CA LEU A 4 -64.80 -12.65 36.62
C LEU A 4 -64.95 -11.29 37.35
N SER A 5 -64.42 -10.20 36.79
CA SER A 5 -65.30 -9.12 36.33
C SER A 5 -64.53 -7.93 35.78
N PHE A 6 -64.82 -7.54 34.58
CA PHE A 6 -64.98 -6.29 33.86
C PHE A 6 -64.85 -4.97 34.66
N ALA A 7 -64.21 -3.93 34.09
CA ALA A 7 -64.83 -2.75 33.49
C ALA A 7 -63.81 -1.67 33.15
N ASP A 8 -63.83 -1.23 31.90
CA ASP A 8 -63.93 0.17 31.38
C ASP A 8 -62.96 1.20 31.95
N GLY A 9 -62.14 1.85 31.19
CA GLY A 9 -62.40 2.59 30.01
C GLY A 9 -61.63 3.92 30.07
N VAL A 10 -61.47 4.51 28.97
CA VAL A 10 -61.09 5.89 28.69
C VAL A 10 -59.60 6.10 28.32
N GLY A 11 -59.47 6.38 27.05
CA GLY A 11 -58.26 6.65 26.33
C GLY A 11 -57.52 7.91 26.76
N ALA A 12 -56.21 7.81 26.60
CA ALA A 12 -55.35 8.96 26.45
C ALA A 12 -54.50 8.74 25.19
N LEU A 13 -54.67 9.64 24.24
CA LEU A 13 -53.89 9.75 23.03
C LEU A 13 -52.40 9.98 23.40
N PRO A 14 -51.43 9.28 22.76
CA PRO A 14 -50.03 9.65 22.93
C PRO A 14 -49.75 10.93 22.12
N SER A 15 -49.21 11.92 22.79
CA SER A 15 -48.66 13.15 22.20
C SER A 15 -47.53 12.81 21.23
N GLN A 16 -47.69 13.22 19.98
CA GLN A 16 -46.64 13.26 18.99
C GLN A 16 -45.60 14.33 19.38
N ALA A 17 -44.46 13.86 19.87
CA ALA A 17 -43.22 14.65 19.83
C ALA A 17 -42.39 14.10 18.65
N GLY A 18 -42.66 14.65 17.47
CA GLY A 18 -41.83 14.40 16.27
C GLY A 18 -40.48 15.08 16.44
N GLY A 19 -39.47 14.31 16.80
CA GLY A 19 -38.08 14.68 16.53
C GLY A 19 -37.80 14.48 15.03
N PRO A 20 -36.91 15.27 14.41
CA PRO A 20 -36.61 15.14 13.01
C PRO A 20 -36.02 13.74 12.75
N PRO A 21 -36.34 13.07 11.62
CA PRO A 21 -35.80 11.77 11.32
C PRO A 21 -34.28 11.85 11.20
N ALA A 22 -33.59 10.99 11.92
CA ALA A 22 -32.15 10.81 11.78
C ALA A 22 -31.83 10.46 10.31
N CYS A 23 -31.25 11.41 9.61
CA CYS A 23 -30.74 11.28 8.26
C CYS A 23 -29.55 10.32 8.32
N GLY A 24 -29.72 9.06 7.87
CA GLY A 24 -28.59 8.13 7.86
C GLY A 24 -28.89 6.65 7.68
N ALA A 25 -30.14 6.25 7.40
CA ALA A 25 -30.38 4.90 6.89
C ALA A 25 -30.29 4.94 5.36
N GLN A 26 -29.11 4.72 4.83
CA GLN A 26 -28.95 4.39 3.41
C GLN A 26 -29.65 3.05 3.20
N LEU A 27 -30.82 3.07 2.57
CA LEU A 27 -31.47 1.88 2.06
C LEU A 27 -30.47 1.22 1.13
N ALA A 28 -29.83 0.15 1.56
CA ALA A 28 -29.10 -0.76 0.69
C ALA A 28 -30.17 -1.31 -0.26
N PHE A 29 -30.29 -0.70 -1.43
CA PHE A 29 -31.08 -1.26 -2.52
C PHE A 29 -30.50 -2.64 -2.81
N ASP A 30 -31.31 -3.65 -2.65
CA ASP A 30 -31.01 -5.02 -3.09
C ASP A 30 -31.02 -5.02 -4.63
N MET A 31 -29.92 -4.50 -5.21
CA MET A 31 -29.73 -4.35 -6.66
C MET A 31 -29.59 -5.70 -7.36
N ASP A 32 -29.52 -6.80 -6.59
CA ASP A 32 -29.29 -8.13 -7.13
C ASP A 32 -30.53 -8.70 -7.85
N SER A 33 -31.71 -8.14 -7.59
CA SER A 33 -32.98 -8.58 -8.17
C SER A 33 -33.59 -7.59 -9.18
N VAL A 34 -33.08 -6.35 -9.25
CA VAL A 34 -33.65 -5.31 -10.13
C VAL A 34 -33.22 -5.52 -11.59
N SER A 35 -34.18 -5.55 -12.52
CA SER A 35 -33.88 -5.68 -13.93
C SER A 35 -33.16 -4.44 -14.49
N LEU A 36 -32.35 -4.61 -15.57
CA LEU A 36 -31.69 -3.48 -16.22
C LEU A 36 -32.69 -2.45 -16.75
N ARG A 37 -33.91 -2.84 -17.10
CA ARG A 37 -34.98 -1.92 -17.53
C ARG A 37 -35.50 -1.05 -16.38
N GLU A 38 -35.49 -1.56 -15.16
CA GLU A 38 -35.94 -0.85 -13.97
C GLU A 38 -34.79 -0.12 -13.27
N THR A 39 -33.55 -0.45 -13.62
CA THR A 39 -32.35 0.22 -13.08
C THR A 39 -32.27 1.64 -13.62
N THR A 40 -32.15 2.61 -12.70
CA THR A 40 -31.85 3.98 -13.07
C THR A 40 -30.35 4.16 -13.19
N PHE A 41 -29.90 4.70 -14.33
CA PHE A 41 -28.52 5.08 -14.55
C PHE A 41 -28.40 6.61 -14.59
N VAL A 42 -27.31 7.15 -14.07
CA VAL A 42 -26.89 8.53 -14.30
C VAL A 42 -25.54 8.47 -14.98
N VAL A 43 -25.53 8.80 -16.26
CA VAL A 43 -24.33 8.91 -17.06
C VAL A 43 -23.74 10.29 -16.82
N VAL A 44 -22.50 10.37 -16.39
CA VAL A 44 -21.79 11.61 -16.06
C VAL A 44 -20.50 11.69 -16.87
N ASP A 45 -20.19 12.89 -17.30
CA ASP A 45 -18.92 13.26 -17.89
C ASP A 45 -18.46 14.59 -17.31
N LEU A 46 -17.15 14.80 -17.17
CA LEU A 46 -16.55 15.98 -16.57
C LEU A 46 -15.50 16.59 -17.48
N GLU A 47 -15.52 17.93 -17.59
CA GLU A 47 -14.36 18.66 -18.05
C GLU A 47 -13.58 19.25 -16.89
N THR A 48 -12.26 19.31 -17.01
CA THR A 48 -11.36 19.65 -15.89
C THR A 48 -10.17 20.50 -16.36
N THR A 49 -9.48 21.15 -15.42
CA THR A 49 -8.25 21.91 -15.74
C THR A 49 -7.04 21.02 -16.04
N GLY A 50 -7.16 19.69 -15.86
CA GLY A 50 -6.10 18.69 -16.13
C GLY A 50 -6.46 17.32 -15.57
N GLY A 51 -5.50 16.40 -15.45
CA GLY A 51 -5.75 14.98 -15.14
C GLY A 51 -5.65 14.56 -13.67
N ARG A 52 -5.33 15.47 -12.74
CA ARG A 52 -5.02 15.13 -11.33
C ARG A 52 -6.18 15.45 -10.41
N ALA A 53 -6.93 14.46 -9.98
CA ALA A 53 -8.07 14.64 -9.07
C ALA A 53 -7.68 14.97 -7.62
N SER A 54 -6.48 14.59 -7.15
CA SER A 54 -6.05 14.72 -5.75
C SER A 54 -4.57 15.08 -5.64
N GLY A 55 -4.13 15.53 -4.44
CA GLY A 55 -2.78 15.98 -4.15
C GLY A 55 -2.68 17.50 -4.01
N GLU A 56 -1.52 18.03 -3.61
CA GLU A 56 -1.30 19.47 -3.38
C GLU A 56 -1.50 20.31 -4.65
N SER A 57 -1.17 19.77 -5.83
CA SER A 57 -1.38 20.42 -7.13
C SER A 57 -2.50 19.74 -7.93
N HIS A 58 -3.66 19.48 -7.27
CA HIS A 58 -4.81 18.88 -7.95
C HIS A 58 -5.42 19.82 -8.98
N ASP A 59 -6.04 19.24 -10.00
CA ASP A 59 -6.85 19.94 -11.00
C ASP A 59 -8.28 20.11 -10.52
N ALA A 60 -9.02 21.01 -11.14
CA ALA A 60 -10.37 21.35 -10.76
C ALA A 60 -11.37 21.04 -11.88
N ILE A 61 -12.62 20.77 -11.51
CA ILE A 61 -13.73 20.56 -12.45
C ILE A 61 -14.13 21.92 -13.04
N THR A 62 -14.35 21.96 -14.36
CA THR A 62 -14.79 23.16 -15.12
C THR A 62 -16.19 23.02 -15.72
N GLU A 63 -16.65 21.77 -15.95
CA GLU A 63 -18.01 21.48 -16.40
C GLU A 63 -18.47 20.13 -15.85
N ILE A 64 -19.76 19.99 -15.54
CA ILE A 64 -20.42 18.73 -15.23
C ILE A 64 -21.58 18.56 -16.20
N GLY A 65 -21.56 17.44 -16.94
CA GLY A 65 -22.66 16.98 -17.76
C GLY A 65 -23.19 15.65 -17.25
N ALA A 66 -24.49 15.52 -17.03
CA ALA A 66 -25.07 14.26 -16.61
C ALA A 66 -26.46 14.04 -17.23
N VAL A 67 -26.71 12.78 -17.59
CA VAL A 67 -27.99 12.34 -18.17
C VAL A 67 -28.54 11.19 -17.33
N LYS A 68 -29.75 11.35 -16.83
CA LYS A 68 -30.48 10.33 -16.06
C LYS A 68 -31.38 9.53 -16.97
N VAL A 69 -31.19 8.21 -17.00
CA VAL A 69 -31.95 7.31 -17.88
C VAL A 69 -32.50 6.10 -17.13
N ARG A 70 -33.64 5.59 -17.58
CA ARG A 70 -34.23 4.33 -17.12
C ARG A 70 -35.08 3.70 -18.23
N GLY A 71 -34.89 2.42 -18.45
CA GLY A 71 -35.67 1.67 -19.47
C GLY A 71 -35.51 2.22 -20.89
N GLY A 72 -34.40 2.86 -21.20
CA GLY A 72 -34.15 3.52 -22.50
C GLY A 72 -34.65 4.96 -22.58
N ALA A 73 -35.42 5.45 -21.61
CA ALA A 73 -35.95 6.82 -21.64
C ALA A 73 -35.05 7.78 -20.83
N VAL A 74 -34.82 8.99 -21.34
CA VAL A 74 -34.18 10.08 -20.63
C VAL A 74 -35.16 10.66 -19.61
N LEU A 75 -34.79 10.65 -18.33
CA LEU A 75 -35.61 11.18 -17.24
C LEU A 75 -35.24 12.62 -16.88
N GLY A 76 -34.06 13.07 -17.24
CA GLY A 76 -33.57 14.42 -17.00
C GLY A 76 -32.11 14.57 -17.36
N GLU A 77 -31.69 15.83 -17.48
CA GLU A 77 -30.32 16.22 -17.77
C GLU A 77 -29.86 17.30 -16.79
N LEU A 78 -28.59 17.27 -16.47
CA LEU A 78 -27.89 18.27 -15.68
C LEU A 78 -26.68 18.74 -16.49
N ALA A 79 -26.57 20.03 -16.74
CA ALA A 79 -25.40 20.62 -17.39
C ALA A 79 -25.06 21.94 -16.68
N THR A 80 -23.85 22.09 -16.24
CA THR A 80 -23.39 23.31 -15.61
C THR A 80 -21.89 23.51 -15.76
N LEU A 81 -21.50 24.73 -16.07
CA LEU A 81 -20.12 25.16 -15.89
C LEU A 81 -19.84 25.31 -14.40
N VAL A 82 -18.60 25.13 -14.02
CA VAL A 82 -18.11 25.22 -12.65
C VAL A 82 -16.92 26.16 -12.62
N ASP A 83 -16.91 27.12 -11.70
CA ASP A 83 -15.73 27.95 -11.47
C ASP A 83 -14.63 27.12 -10.80
N PRO A 84 -13.49 26.87 -11.49
CA PRO A 84 -12.39 26.08 -10.93
C PRO A 84 -11.56 26.84 -9.89
N GLY A 85 -11.84 28.14 -9.64
CA GLY A 85 -11.05 29.01 -8.77
C GLY A 85 -9.62 29.26 -9.25
N ARG A 86 -9.34 28.97 -10.53
CA ARG A 86 -8.01 29.10 -11.16
C ARG A 86 -8.12 29.26 -12.67
N SER A 87 -7.06 29.73 -13.31
CA SER A 87 -7.00 29.81 -14.77
C SER A 87 -7.02 28.42 -15.42
N ILE A 88 -7.71 28.30 -16.55
CA ILE A 88 -7.74 27.07 -17.36
C ILE A 88 -6.52 27.08 -18.27
N PRO A 89 -5.69 26.02 -18.27
CA PRO A 89 -4.51 25.93 -19.14
C PRO A 89 -4.88 26.03 -20.64
N PRO A 90 -4.07 26.72 -21.47
CA PRO A 90 -4.39 26.92 -22.88
C PRO A 90 -4.66 25.64 -23.68
N GLN A 91 -3.94 24.56 -23.36
CA GLN A 91 -4.16 23.25 -24.00
C GLN A 91 -5.54 22.66 -23.66
N ILE A 92 -6.06 22.91 -22.46
CA ILE A 92 -7.41 22.46 -22.07
C ILE A 92 -8.46 23.33 -22.76
N VAL A 93 -8.24 24.67 -22.83
CA VAL A 93 -9.12 25.56 -23.61
C VAL A 93 -9.19 25.13 -25.07
N ALA A 94 -8.07 24.76 -25.68
CA ALA A 94 -8.03 24.28 -27.06
C ALA A 94 -8.78 22.94 -27.25
N LEU A 95 -8.82 22.09 -26.23
CA LEU A 95 -9.49 20.79 -26.26
C LEU A 95 -11.01 20.91 -26.04
N THR A 96 -11.42 21.65 -25.00
CA THR A 96 -12.81 21.69 -24.52
C THR A 96 -13.59 22.91 -25.02
N GLY A 97 -12.89 23.93 -25.50
CA GLY A 97 -13.47 25.23 -25.81
C GLY A 97 -13.87 26.06 -24.59
N ILE A 98 -13.69 25.55 -23.38
CA ILE A 98 -14.06 26.25 -22.13
C ILE A 98 -12.96 27.23 -21.76
N THR A 99 -13.26 28.53 -21.81
CA THR A 99 -12.31 29.58 -21.44
C THR A 99 -12.49 29.99 -19.98
N SER A 100 -11.47 30.60 -19.37
CA SER A 100 -11.56 31.14 -18.02
C SER A 100 -12.66 32.21 -17.88
N ALA A 101 -12.96 32.95 -18.96
CA ALA A 101 -14.03 33.94 -18.97
C ALA A 101 -15.43 33.29 -18.87
N MET A 102 -15.62 32.12 -19.46
CA MET A 102 -16.91 31.39 -19.42
C MET A 102 -17.23 30.89 -18.01
N VAL A 103 -16.21 30.52 -17.21
CA VAL A 103 -16.39 29.97 -15.88
C VAL A 103 -16.28 30.99 -14.75
N TYR A 104 -15.88 32.22 -15.04
CA TYR A 104 -15.60 33.24 -14.03
C TYR A 104 -16.80 33.59 -13.12
N ASN A 105 -18.02 33.54 -13.63
CA ASN A 105 -19.25 33.75 -12.87
C ASN A 105 -20.07 32.46 -12.71
N ALA A 106 -19.47 31.29 -13.01
CA ALA A 106 -20.14 30.03 -12.80
C ALA A 106 -20.20 29.66 -11.30
N PRO A 107 -21.16 28.84 -10.88
CA PRO A 107 -21.22 28.37 -9.50
C PRO A 107 -19.96 27.55 -9.16
N THR A 108 -19.54 27.62 -7.91
CA THR A 108 -18.41 26.85 -7.39
C THR A 108 -18.80 25.40 -7.12
N ILE A 109 -17.81 24.49 -7.04
CA ILE A 109 -18.06 23.04 -6.90
C ILE A 109 -18.80 22.68 -5.61
N ASP A 110 -18.62 23.44 -4.53
CA ASP A 110 -19.31 23.25 -3.25
C ASP A 110 -20.82 23.50 -3.36
N SER A 111 -21.27 24.36 -4.27
CA SER A 111 -22.70 24.58 -4.57
C SER A 111 -23.26 23.60 -5.60
N VAL A 112 -22.46 23.17 -6.58
CA VAL A 112 -22.89 22.27 -7.66
C VAL A 112 -22.94 20.81 -7.23
N LEU A 113 -21.95 20.38 -6.43
CA LEU A 113 -21.83 18.97 -6.04
C LEU A 113 -23.04 18.43 -5.26
N PRO A 114 -23.65 19.15 -4.31
CA PRO A 114 -24.89 18.70 -3.66
C PRO A 114 -26.03 18.49 -4.63
N VAL A 115 -26.18 19.38 -5.62
CA VAL A 115 -27.22 19.26 -6.68
C VAL A 115 -26.99 18.02 -7.53
N PHE A 116 -25.74 17.75 -7.93
CA PHE A 116 -25.38 16.54 -8.65
C PHE A 116 -25.64 15.27 -7.83
N LEU A 117 -25.28 15.27 -6.54
CA LEU A 117 -25.51 14.12 -5.65
C LEU A 117 -27.00 13.85 -5.44
N GLU A 118 -27.83 14.90 -5.34
CA GLU A 118 -29.29 14.75 -5.31
C GLU A 118 -29.84 14.24 -6.65
N PHE A 119 -29.39 14.80 -7.77
CA PHE A 119 -29.76 14.33 -9.11
C PHE A 119 -29.43 12.86 -9.31
N SER A 120 -28.31 12.38 -8.78
CA SER A 120 -27.84 10.99 -8.93
C SER A 120 -28.34 10.04 -7.84
N ARG A 121 -29.14 10.51 -6.88
CA ARG A 121 -29.61 9.68 -5.76
C ARG A 121 -30.33 8.42 -6.23
N GLY A 122 -29.92 7.26 -5.66
CA GLY A 122 -30.52 5.95 -5.95
C GLY A 122 -30.21 5.38 -7.34
N ALA A 123 -29.32 6.02 -8.10
CA ALA A 123 -28.92 5.55 -9.42
C ALA A 123 -27.54 4.89 -9.44
N VAL A 124 -27.29 4.10 -10.48
CA VAL A 124 -25.95 3.63 -10.85
C VAL A 124 -25.24 4.76 -11.59
N LEU A 125 -24.09 5.21 -11.11
CA LEU A 125 -23.26 6.16 -11.85
C LEU A 125 -22.56 5.44 -13.00
N VAL A 126 -22.62 6.03 -14.17
CA VAL A 126 -21.96 5.52 -15.39
C VAL A 126 -21.06 6.61 -15.96
N ALA A 127 -19.84 6.26 -16.35
CA ALA A 127 -18.98 7.18 -17.07
C ALA A 127 -18.09 6.43 -18.08
N HIS A 128 -17.59 7.18 -19.08
CA HIS A 128 -16.64 6.64 -20.04
C HIS A 128 -15.22 6.82 -19.52
N ASN A 129 -14.61 5.75 -18.98
CA ASN A 129 -13.42 5.76 -18.14
C ASN A 129 -13.69 6.25 -16.70
N ALA A 130 -14.73 5.70 -16.09
CA ALA A 130 -15.29 6.13 -14.80
C ALA A 130 -14.30 6.34 -13.64
N GLY A 131 -13.08 5.80 -13.72
CA GLY A 131 -12.02 6.08 -12.74
C GLY A 131 -11.62 7.55 -12.69
N PHE A 132 -11.69 8.25 -13.81
CA PHE A 132 -11.41 9.68 -13.93
C PHE A 132 -12.53 10.51 -13.27
N ASP A 133 -13.75 10.43 -13.79
CA ASP A 133 -14.88 11.25 -13.37
C ASP A 133 -15.24 11.04 -11.90
N ILE A 134 -15.36 9.77 -11.50
CA ILE A 134 -15.67 9.42 -10.11
C ILE A 134 -14.52 9.81 -9.16
N GLY A 135 -13.28 9.77 -9.65
CA GLY A 135 -12.11 10.25 -8.91
C GLY A 135 -12.20 11.74 -8.59
N PHE A 136 -12.54 12.57 -9.59
CA PHE A 136 -12.72 14.02 -9.41
C PHE A 136 -13.90 14.37 -8.51
N LEU A 137 -15.07 13.74 -8.71
CA LEU A 137 -16.25 13.96 -7.88
C LEU A 137 -16.01 13.58 -6.42
N ARG A 138 -15.35 12.45 -6.18
CA ARG A 138 -15.00 12.00 -4.84
C ARG A 138 -14.00 12.92 -4.16
N ALA A 139 -12.96 13.35 -4.88
CA ALA A 139 -11.98 14.30 -4.34
C ALA A 139 -12.60 15.68 -4.08
N ALA A 140 -13.56 16.11 -4.92
CA ALA A 140 -14.33 17.32 -4.68
C ALA A 140 -15.19 17.20 -3.40
N ALA A 141 -15.89 16.07 -3.22
CA ALA A 141 -16.67 15.81 -2.00
C ALA A 141 -15.81 15.87 -0.73
N GLU A 142 -14.60 15.27 -0.78
CA GLU A 142 -13.66 15.30 0.34
C GLU A 142 -13.21 16.74 0.67
N ARG A 143 -12.87 17.54 -0.36
CA ARG A 143 -12.47 18.95 -0.16
C ARG A 143 -13.61 19.82 0.39
N CYS A 144 -14.83 19.62 -0.09
CA CYS A 144 -16.01 20.35 0.37
C CYS A 144 -16.60 19.78 1.67
N GLN A 145 -15.97 18.77 2.28
CA GLN A 145 -16.45 18.08 3.48
C GLN A 145 -17.86 17.48 3.32
N ILE A 146 -18.24 17.12 2.09
CA ILE A 146 -19.51 16.48 1.76
C ILE A 146 -19.33 14.96 1.82
N THR A 147 -20.23 14.27 2.54
CA THR A 147 -20.20 12.82 2.63
C THR A 147 -20.45 12.17 1.27
N TRP A 148 -19.47 11.42 0.74
CA TRP A 148 -19.64 10.69 -0.49
C TRP A 148 -20.54 9.45 -0.33
N PRO A 149 -21.68 9.33 -1.01
CA PRO A 149 -22.67 8.27 -0.79
C PRO A 149 -22.26 6.89 -1.31
N ARG A 150 -21.07 6.74 -1.91
CA ARG A 150 -20.53 5.49 -2.50
C ARG A 150 -21.51 4.78 -3.43
N PRO A 151 -22.07 5.45 -4.44
CA PRO A 151 -23.02 4.84 -5.36
C PRO A 151 -22.37 3.68 -6.13
N PRO A 152 -23.17 2.72 -6.63
CA PRO A 152 -22.67 1.73 -7.57
C PRO A 152 -22.17 2.41 -8.85
N VAL A 153 -21.05 1.93 -9.41
CA VAL A 153 -20.39 2.54 -10.57
C VAL A 153 -20.21 1.52 -11.70
N LEU A 154 -20.55 1.93 -12.93
CA LEU A 154 -20.32 1.19 -14.16
C LEU A 154 -19.40 2.00 -15.10
N CYS A 155 -18.38 1.36 -15.67
CA CYS A 155 -17.45 1.97 -16.62
C CYS A 155 -17.70 1.41 -18.02
N THR A 156 -18.11 2.26 -18.97
CA THR A 156 -18.41 1.83 -20.35
C THR A 156 -17.18 1.35 -21.11
N VAL A 157 -15.97 1.90 -20.83
CA VAL A 157 -14.70 1.37 -21.38
C VAL A 157 -14.47 -0.07 -20.94
N ARG A 158 -14.69 -0.37 -19.65
CA ARG A 158 -14.52 -1.74 -19.12
C ARG A 158 -15.58 -2.68 -19.68
N LEU A 159 -16.82 -2.21 -19.83
CA LEU A 159 -17.90 -2.98 -20.40
C LEU A 159 -17.64 -3.24 -21.89
N ALA A 160 -17.27 -2.23 -22.67
CA ALA A 160 -16.95 -2.37 -24.09
C ALA A 160 -15.83 -3.41 -24.32
N ARG A 161 -14.75 -3.36 -23.54
CA ARG A 161 -13.66 -4.36 -23.61
C ARG A 161 -14.09 -5.78 -23.25
N ARG A 162 -15.20 -5.95 -22.57
CA ARG A 162 -15.78 -7.25 -22.21
C ARG A 162 -16.74 -7.78 -23.27
N VAL A 163 -17.43 -6.87 -23.94
CA VAL A 163 -18.52 -7.19 -24.90
C VAL A 163 -17.99 -7.29 -26.33
N LEU A 164 -17.07 -6.41 -26.70
CA LEU A 164 -16.56 -6.29 -28.06
C LEU A 164 -15.23 -7.01 -28.23
N THR A 165 -15.04 -7.63 -29.40
CA THR A 165 -13.74 -8.18 -29.80
C THR A 165 -12.79 -7.07 -30.22
N ARG A 166 -11.47 -7.36 -30.28
CA ARG A 166 -10.48 -6.39 -30.77
C ARG A 166 -10.65 -6.05 -32.26
N ASP A 167 -11.12 -7.00 -33.05
CA ASP A 167 -11.34 -6.82 -34.48
C ASP A 167 -12.56 -5.92 -34.73
N GLU A 168 -13.59 -6.03 -33.90
CA GLU A 168 -14.81 -5.22 -33.97
C GLU A 168 -14.59 -3.79 -33.45
N ALA A 169 -13.86 -3.64 -32.36
CA ALA A 169 -13.52 -2.36 -31.75
C ALA A 169 -12.01 -2.28 -31.44
N PRO A 170 -11.17 -1.94 -32.42
CA PRO A 170 -9.73 -1.74 -32.20
C PRO A 170 -9.45 -0.65 -31.15
N SER A 171 -10.33 0.34 -31.05
CA SER A 171 -10.30 1.42 -30.08
C SER A 171 -11.61 1.48 -29.28
N VAL A 172 -11.49 1.65 -27.98
CA VAL A 172 -12.63 1.87 -27.07
C VAL A 172 -12.74 3.33 -26.60
N ARG A 173 -12.17 4.29 -27.35
CA ARG A 173 -12.40 5.72 -27.12
C ARG A 173 -13.85 6.06 -27.39
N LEU A 174 -14.42 7.03 -26.68
CA LEU A 174 -15.83 7.42 -26.81
C LEU A 174 -16.21 7.72 -28.29
N SER A 175 -15.39 8.53 -28.97
CA SER A 175 -15.60 8.87 -30.40
C SER A 175 -15.57 7.64 -31.34
N ALA A 176 -14.80 6.61 -31.01
CA ALA A 176 -14.75 5.37 -31.78
C ALA A 176 -16.00 4.50 -31.53
N LEU A 177 -16.41 4.36 -30.28
CA LEU A 177 -17.60 3.61 -29.89
C LEU A 177 -18.89 4.33 -30.36
N ALA A 178 -18.96 5.65 -30.24
CA ALA A 178 -20.08 6.44 -30.73
C ALA A 178 -20.28 6.24 -32.25
N ARG A 179 -19.21 6.21 -33.05
CA ARG A 179 -19.26 5.87 -34.46
C ARG A 179 -19.68 4.42 -34.74
N LEU A 180 -19.10 3.46 -33.96
CA LEU A 180 -19.41 2.04 -34.10
C LEU A 180 -20.90 1.75 -33.88
N PHE A 181 -21.49 2.41 -32.89
CA PHE A 181 -22.89 2.23 -32.52
C PHE A 181 -23.85 3.25 -33.15
N ALA A 182 -23.36 4.11 -34.05
CA ALA A 182 -24.16 5.17 -34.69
C ALA A 182 -24.91 6.03 -33.65
N ALA A 183 -24.19 6.45 -32.60
CA ALA A 183 -24.75 7.28 -31.55
C ALA A 183 -25.36 8.56 -32.12
N ALA A 184 -26.52 8.99 -31.62
CA ALA A 184 -27.21 10.18 -32.06
C ALA A 184 -26.41 11.46 -31.78
N THR A 185 -25.63 11.47 -30.70
CA THR A 185 -24.77 12.60 -30.30
C THR A 185 -23.32 12.29 -30.64
N THR A 186 -22.64 13.22 -31.30
CA THR A 186 -21.20 13.15 -31.54
C THR A 186 -20.46 13.74 -30.35
N PRO A 187 -19.47 13.06 -29.79
CA PRO A 187 -18.64 13.62 -28.72
C PRO A 187 -17.88 14.88 -29.17
N THR A 188 -17.94 15.95 -28.36
CA THR A 188 -17.41 17.28 -28.71
C THR A 188 -16.40 17.82 -27.66
N HIS A 189 -16.07 17.05 -26.65
CA HIS A 189 -15.37 17.53 -25.45
C HIS A 189 -16.16 18.62 -24.71
N ARG A 190 -17.47 18.46 -24.67
CA ARG A 190 -18.39 19.17 -23.80
C ARG A 190 -19.12 18.12 -22.97
N ALA A 191 -19.11 18.30 -21.67
CA ALA A 191 -19.52 17.28 -20.71
C ALA A 191 -20.94 16.72 -20.96
N LEU A 192 -21.92 17.56 -21.35
CA LEU A 192 -23.26 17.07 -21.62
C LEU A 192 -23.33 16.25 -22.92
N ASP A 193 -22.66 16.66 -23.98
CA ASP A 193 -22.66 15.95 -25.26
C ASP A 193 -21.95 14.60 -25.14
N ASP A 194 -20.84 14.57 -24.39
CA ASP A 194 -20.10 13.35 -24.13
C ASP A 194 -20.88 12.39 -23.20
N ALA A 195 -21.64 12.92 -22.22
CA ALA A 195 -22.58 12.13 -21.44
C ALA A 195 -23.71 11.54 -22.29
N ARG A 196 -24.32 12.32 -23.23
CA ARG A 196 -25.33 11.82 -24.16
C ARG A 196 -24.80 10.73 -25.07
N ALA A 197 -23.63 10.94 -25.68
CA ALA A 197 -22.97 9.92 -26.50
C ALA A 197 -22.67 8.65 -25.70
N THR A 198 -22.31 8.82 -24.41
CA THR A 198 -22.06 7.70 -23.50
C THR A 198 -23.34 6.95 -23.13
N VAL A 199 -24.52 7.61 -23.10
CA VAL A 199 -25.83 6.95 -22.95
C VAL A 199 -26.10 6.00 -24.12
N ASP A 200 -25.89 6.47 -25.36
CA ASP A 200 -26.10 5.65 -26.56
C ASP A 200 -25.16 4.45 -26.57
N VAL A 201 -23.88 4.66 -26.23
CA VAL A 201 -22.89 3.58 -26.08
C VAL A 201 -23.31 2.59 -25.00
N LEU A 202 -23.81 3.06 -23.85
CA LEU A 202 -24.29 2.20 -22.77
C LEU A 202 -25.45 1.32 -23.23
N HIS A 203 -26.45 1.92 -23.87
CA HIS A 203 -27.63 1.19 -24.36
C HIS A 203 -27.25 0.13 -25.40
N ALA A 204 -26.39 0.46 -26.37
CA ALA A 204 -25.91 -0.48 -27.37
C ALA A 204 -25.10 -1.66 -26.72
N LEU A 205 -24.29 -1.39 -25.70
CA LEU A 205 -23.58 -2.43 -24.99
C LEU A 205 -24.51 -3.32 -24.17
N ILE A 206 -25.54 -2.76 -23.54
CA ILE A 206 -26.58 -3.53 -22.81
C ILE A 206 -27.38 -4.42 -23.76
N GLU A 207 -27.79 -3.88 -24.91
CA GLU A 207 -28.51 -4.63 -25.94
C GLU A 207 -27.73 -5.85 -26.40
N ARG A 208 -26.42 -5.69 -26.67
CA ARG A 208 -25.55 -6.78 -27.11
C ARG A 208 -25.43 -7.93 -26.10
N VAL A 209 -25.52 -7.65 -24.81
CA VAL A 209 -25.43 -8.68 -23.77
C VAL A 209 -26.79 -9.22 -23.33
N GLY A 210 -27.88 -8.56 -23.71
CA GLY A 210 -29.25 -8.98 -23.33
C GLY A 210 -29.59 -10.40 -23.75
N ASN A 211 -29.14 -10.82 -24.93
CA ASN A 211 -29.35 -12.19 -25.45
C ASN A 211 -28.45 -13.25 -24.77
N GLN A 212 -27.58 -12.85 -23.85
CA GLN A 212 -26.60 -13.74 -23.20
C GLN A 212 -26.94 -14.01 -21.70
N GLY A 213 -28.21 -13.71 -21.30
CA GLY A 213 -28.68 -13.94 -19.94
C GLY A 213 -28.24 -12.87 -18.93
N VAL A 214 -27.89 -11.68 -19.40
CA VAL A 214 -27.55 -10.52 -18.57
C VAL A 214 -28.80 -9.66 -18.42
N HIS A 215 -29.51 -9.81 -17.32
CA HIS A 215 -30.79 -9.15 -17.09
C HIS A 215 -30.79 -8.15 -15.94
N THR A 216 -29.82 -8.24 -15.02
CA THR A 216 -29.70 -7.36 -13.86
C THR A 216 -28.40 -6.55 -13.89
N TYR A 217 -28.30 -5.48 -13.09
CA TYR A 217 -27.07 -4.73 -12.91
C TYR A 217 -25.93 -5.62 -12.41
N THR A 218 -26.21 -6.56 -11.52
CA THR A 218 -25.23 -7.51 -11.00
C THR A 218 -24.71 -8.44 -12.10
N ASP A 219 -25.60 -8.93 -12.99
CA ASP A 219 -25.18 -9.70 -14.15
C ASP A 219 -24.31 -8.88 -15.09
N LEU A 220 -24.70 -7.64 -15.37
CA LEU A 220 -23.94 -6.72 -16.22
C LEU A 220 -22.56 -6.41 -15.65
N LYS A 221 -22.45 -6.18 -14.35
CA LYS A 221 -21.20 -5.93 -13.66
C LYS A 221 -20.28 -7.16 -13.65
N SER A 222 -20.86 -8.34 -13.54
CA SER A 222 -20.14 -9.62 -13.52
C SER A 222 -19.99 -10.25 -14.90
N TYR A 223 -20.59 -9.66 -15.94
CA TYR A 223 -20.50 -10.15 -17.31
C TYR A 223 -19.05 -10.11 -17.81
N LEU A 224 -18.54 -11.30 -18.19
CA LEU A 224 -17.23 -11.48 -18.79
C LEU A 224 -17.33 -12.47 -19.95
N PRO A 225 -17.08 -12.04 -21.19
CA PRO A 225 -17.03 -12.92 -22.35
C PRO A 225 -15.99 -14.05 -22.21
N ASP A 226 -14.93 -13.80 -21.41
CA ASP A 226 -13.78 -14.67 -21.24
C ASP A 226 -13.87 -15.67 -20.06
N VAL A 227 -15.03 -15.88 -19.47
CA VAL A 227 -15.18 -16.93 -18.43
C VAL A 227 -15.17 -18.29 -19.10
N THR A 228 -14.13 -19.09 -18.83
CA THR A 228 -14.00 -20.42 -19.40
C THR A 228 -15.12 -21.35 -18.94
N PRO A 229 -15.50 -22.39 -19.73
CA PRO A 229 -16.45 -23.39 -19.28
C PRO A 229 -16.04 -24.08 -17.97
N ALA A 230 -14.73 -24.26 -17.74
CA ALA A 230 -14.20 -24.80 -16.49
C ALA A 230 -14.43 -23.88 -15.30
N GLN A 231 -14.19 -22.56 -15.43
CA GLN A 231 -14.49 -21.60 -14.37
C GLN A 231 -16.00 -21.56 -14.03
N ARG A 232 -16.88 -21.67 -15.04
CA ARG A 232 -18.33 -21.72 -14.80
C ARG A 232 -18.72 -22.97 -14.01
N ARG A 233 -18.17 -24.16 -14.36
CA ARG A 233 -18.39 -25.39 -13.60
C ARG A 233 -17.92 -25.28 -12.16
N ASN A 234 -16.76 -24.67 -11.93
CA ASN A 234 -16.13 -24.56 -10.61
C ASN A 234 -16.72 -23.47 -9.71
N ARG A 235 -17.71 -22.69 -10.20
CA ARG A 235 -18.39 -21.64 -9.41
C ARG A 235 -19.01 -22.18 -8.12
N HIS A 236 -19.44 -23.44 -8.11
CA HIS A 236 -20.01 -24.09 -6.92
C HIS A 236 -19.02 -24.16 -5.74
N LEU A 237 -17.70 -24.15 -5.99
CA LEU A 237 -16.67 -24.18 -4.95
C LEU A 237 -16.70 -22.95 -4.01
N ALA A 238 -17.35 -21.86 -4.42
CA ALA A 238 -17.53 -20.68 -3.58
C ALA A 238 -18.82 -20.72 -2.73
N ILE A 239 -19.80 -21.59 -3.06
CA ILE A 239 -21.16 -21.51 -2.48
C ILE A 239 -21.16 -21.84 -0.99
N GLY A 240 -20.36 -22.82 -0.56
CA GLY A 240 -20.28 -23.30 0.84
C GLY A 240 -19.40 -22.46 1.77
N LEU A 241 -18.74 -21.41 1.24
CA LEU A 241 -17.83 -20.61 2.05
C LEU A 241 -18.59 -19.60 2.93
N PRO A 242 -18.08 -19.31 4.15
CA PRO A 242 -18.71 -18.35 5.05
C PRO A 242 -18.49 -16.90 4.61
N HIS A 243 -19.40 -16.02 5.03
CA HIS A 243 -19.26 -14.56 4.93
C HIS A 243 -18.45 -14.02 6.12
N ARG A 244 -17.20 -14.45 6.23
CA ARG A 244 -16.29 -14.10 7.33
C ARG A 244 -14.87 -13.81 6.82
N PRO A 245 -14.07 -13.06 7.58
CA PRO A 245 -12.64 -12.91 7.30
C PRO A 245 -11.91 -14.25 7.37
N GLY A 246 -10.90 -14.43 6.54
CA GLY A 246 -10.09 -15.64 6.61
C GLY A 246 -9.10 -15.81 5.48
N VAL A 247 -8.51 -17.00 5.45
CA VAL A 247 -7.58 -17.49 4.42
C VAL A 247 -8.25 -18.59 3.63
N TYR A 248 -8.07 -18.60 2.32
CA TYR A 248 -8.55 -19.66 1.44
C TYR A 248 -7.40 -20.26 0.64
N LEU A 249 -7.50 -21.56 0.34
CA LEU A 249 -6.54 -22.33 -0.41
C LEU A 249 -7.25 -23.02 -1.58
N PHE A 250 -6.82 -22.73 -2.81
CA PHE A 250 -7.26 -23.50 -3.96
C PHE A 250 -6.45 -24.80 -4.08
N ARG A 251 -7.14 -25.92 -4.19
CA ARG A 251 -6.58 -27.25 -4.40
C ARG A 251 -6.69 -27.66 -5.85
N GLY A 252 -5.64 -28.30 -6.36
CA GLY A 252 -5.61 -28.90 -7.69
C GLY A 252 -6.05 -30.37 -7.69
N PRO A 253 -5.98 -31.02 -8.86
CA PRO A 253 -6.42 -32.41 -9.04
C PRO A 253 -5.72 -33.44 -8.13
N SER A 254 -4.45 -33.19 -7.77
CA SER A 254 -3.68 -34.04 -6.86
C SER A 254 -3.71 -33.55 -5.41
N ALA A 255 -4.71 -32.76 -5.04
CA ALA A 255 -4.87 -32.10 -3.74
C ALA A 255 -3.73 -31.11 -3.37
N GLU A 256 -2.85 -30.80 -4.32
CA GLU A 256 -1.78 -29.80 -4.15
C GLU A 256 -2.37 -28.40 -3.98
N VAL A 257 -1.69 -27.55 -3.20
CA VAL A 257 -2.09 -26.16 -3.00
C VAL A 257 -1.64 -25.33 -4.22
N LEU A 258 -2.58 -24.88 -5.02
CA LEU A 258 -2.34 -24.05 -6.20
C LEU A 258 -2.12 -22.58 -5.83
N TYR A 259 -2.94 -22.07 -4.92
CA TYR A 259 -2.95 -20.66 -4.55
C TYR A 259 -3.45 -20.48 -3.11
N VAL A 260 -2.88 -19.53 -2.39
CA VAL A 260 -3.32 -19.08 -1.07
C VAL A 260 -3.65 -17.59 -1.16
N GLY A 261 -4.72 -17.17 -0.49
CA GLY A 261 -5.08 -15.76 -0.42
C GLY A 261 -5.94 -15.44 0.79
N THR A 262 -6.05 -14.15 1.12
CA THR A 262 -6.87 -13.63 2.23
C THR A 262 -8.12 -12.93 1.72
N ALA A 263 -9.14 -12.89 2.55
CA ALA A 263 -10.37 -12.16 2.30
C ALA A 263 -10.95 -11.59 3.60
N VAL A 264 -11.62 -10.45 3.49
CA VAL A 264 -12.52 -9.94 4.53
C VAL A 264 -13.85 -10.71 4.51
N ASP A 265 -14.23 -11.20 3.33
CA ASP A 265 -15.40 -12.05 3.10
C ASP A 265 -14.97 -13.17 2.14
N LEU A 266 -14.81 -14.37 2.68
CA LEU A 266 -14.31 -15.55 1.97
C LEU A 266 -15.19 -15.90 0.77
N ARG A 267 -16.51 -15.99 0.95
CA ARG A 267 -17.44 -16.37 -0.11
C ARG A 267 -17.43 -15.40 -1.27
N ARG A 268 -17.55 -14.10 -0.98
CA ARG A 268 -17.51 -13.05 -1.99
C ARG A 268 -16.18 -13.04 -2.75
N ARG A 269 -15.06 -13.14 -2.04
CA ARG A 269 -13.74 -13.10 -2.66
C ARG A 269 -13.46 -14.30 -3.54
N VAL A 270 -13.75 -15.50 -3.08
CA VAL A 270 -13.55 -16.73 -3.87
C VAL A 270 -14.47 -16.75 -5.08
N GLY A 271 -15.73 -16.30 -4.94
CA GLY A 271 -16.67 -16.15 -6.06
C GLY A 271 -16.12 -15.26 -7.19
N GLN A 272 -15.32 -14.23 -6.88
CA GLN A 272 -14.72 -13.34 -7.88
C GLN A 272 -13.74 -14.04 -8.84
N TYR A 273 -13.13 -15.16 -8.45
CA TYR A 273 -12.25 -15.94 -9.33
C TYR A 273 -13.01 -16.69 -10.43
N PHE A 274 -14.28 -16.97 -10.20
CA PHE A 274 -15.12 -17.76 -11.10
C PHE A 274 -16.09 -16.91 -11.94
N ASN A 275 -16.25 -15.62 -11.62
CA ASN A 275 -17.07 -14.70 -12.40
C ASN A 275 -16.26 -13.80 -13.35
N GLY A 276 -14.94 -14.09 -13.48
CA GLY A 276 -14.03 -13.39 -14.39
C GLY A 276 -13.66 -11.97 -13.98
N ALA A 277 -13.95 -11.55 -12.74
CA ALA A 277 -13.55 -10.24 -12.24
C ALA A 277 -12.02 -10.05 -12.16
N ASP A 278 -11.25 -11.14 -12.13
CA ASP A 278 -9.79 -11.09 -12.14
C ASP A 278 -9.24 -11.18 -13.58
N PRO A 279 -8.60 -10.12 -14.09
CA PRO A 279 -8.12 -10.08 -15.49
C PRO A 279 -6.85 -10.92 -15.73
N ARG A 280 -6.18 -11.40 -14.67
CA ARG A 280 -4.89 -12.08 -14.75
C ARG A 280 -5.02 -13.49 -15.34
N THR A 281 -4.39 -13.74 -16.49
CA THR A 281 -4.44 -15.04 -17.21
C THR A 281 -4.08 -16.23 -16.32
N ARG A 282 -3.00 -16.13 -15.52
CA ARG A 282 -2.60 -17.19 -14.59
C ARG A 282 -3.65 -17.49 -13.51
N ILE A 283 -4.42 -16.49 -13.10
CA ILE A 283 -5.50 -16.70 -12.13
C ILE A 283 -6.69 -17.40 -12.78
N LYS A 284 -7.01 -17.08 -14.04
CA LYS A 284 -8.03 -17.81 -14.81
C LYS A 284 -7.65 -19.28 -14.99
N GLU A 285 -6.39 -19.55 -15.28
CA GLU A 285 -5.83 -20.91 -15.37
C GLU A 285 -5.98 -21.64 -14.04
N MET A 286 -5.52 -21.07 -12.94
CA MET A 286 -5.66 -21.60 -11.58
C MET A 286 -7.12 -21.93 -11.24
N ALA A 287 -8.03 -20.98 -11.47
CA ALA A 287 -9.46 -21.18 -11.20
C ALA A 287 -10.10 -22.28 -12.07
N SER A 288 -9.57 -22.51 -13.28
CA SER A 288 -10.01 -23.61 -14.15
C SER A 288 -9.51 -24.98 -13.68
N LEU A 289 -8.33 -25.03 -13.07
CA LEU A 289 -7.69 -26.25 -12.53
C LEU A 289 -8.19 -26.61 -11.12
N ALA A 290 -8.76 -25.65 -10.39
CA ALA A 290 -9.20 -25.85 -9.02
C ALA A 290 -10.28 -26.94 -8.92
N THR A 291 -10.10 -27.88 -8.01
CA THR A 291 -11.04 -28.97 -7.69
C THR A 291 -11.72 -28.81 -6.34
N ALA A 292 -11.08 -28.08 -5.41
CA ALA A 292 -11.62 -27.76 -4.09
C ALA A 292 -11.08 -26.42 -3.60
N VAL A 293 -11.77 -25.83 -2.63
CA VAL A 293 -11.33 -24.64 -1.90
C VAL A 293 -11.45 -24.92 -0.40
N ASP A 294 -10.29 -25.01 0.25
CA ASP A 294 -10.23 -25.03 1.71
C ASP A 294 -10.23 -23.61 2.25
N HIS A 295 -10.66 -23.44 3.48
CA HIS A 295 -10.62 -22.14 4.16
C HIS A 295 -10.36 -22.29 5.65
N VAL A 296 -9.84 -21.22 6.23
CA VAL A 296 -9.70 -21.04 7.67
C VAL A 296 -10.30 -19.69 8.02
N GLU A 297 -11.35 -19.68 8.86
CA GLU A 297 -11.89 -18.44 9.40
C GLU A 297 -10.86 -17.80 10.33
N CYS A 298 -10.75 -16.48 10.28
CA CYS A 298 -9.86 -15.68 11.10
C CYS A 298 -10.65 -14.62 11.86
N ALA A 299 -10.16 -14.23 13.03
CA ALA A 299 -10.79 -13.21 13.84
C ALA A 299 -10.82 -11.85 13.11
N HIS A 300 -9.71 -11.50 12.43
CA HIS A 300 -9.56 -10.24 11.71
C HIS A 300 -8.44 -10.32 10.65
N ASP A 301 -8.22 -9.19 9.96
CA ASP A 301 -7.27 -9.03 8.85
C ASP A 301 -5.81 -9.38 9.20
N LEU A 302 -5.34 -9.04 10.42
CA LEU A 302 -3.98 -9.38 10.84
C LEU A 302 -3.79 -10.90 10.93
N GLU A 303 -4.71 -11.61 11.56
CA GLU A 303 -4.62 -13.08 11.66
C GLU A 303 -4.65 -13.73 10.27
N ALA A 304 -5.56 -13.26 9.40
CA ALA A 304 -5.64 -13.76 8.04
C ALA A 304 -4.30 -13.55 7.29
N GLY A 305 -3.72 -12.36 7.40
CA GLY A 305 -2.43 -12.07 6.76
C GLY A 305 -1.27 -12.91 7.29
N VAL A 306 -1.20 -13.14 8.61
CA VAL A 306 -0.16 -13.99 9.20
C VAL A 306 -0.34 -15.46 8.78
N ARG A 307 -1.57 -15.98 8.80
CA ARG A 307 -1.87 -17.35 8.34
C ARG A 307 -1.53 -17.52 6.86
N GLU A 308 -1.84 -16.53 6.02
CA GLU A 308 -1.44 -16.54 4.60
C GLU A 308 0.08 -16.68 4.46
N LEU A 309 0.88 -15.85 5.17
CA LEU A 309 2.34 -15.92 5.10
C LEU A 309 2.88 -17.29 5.53
N ARG A 310 2.36 -17.85 6.61
CA ARG A 310 2.76 -19.18 7.10
C ARG A 310 2.40 -20.29 6.09
N LEU A 311 1.22 -20.24 5.49
CA LEU A 311 0.78 -21.19 4.46
C LEU A 311 1.58 -21.04 3.15
N LEU A 312 1.91 -19.81 2.75
CA LEU A 312 2.77 -19.56 1.59
C LEU A 312 4.17 -20.15 1.79
N ALA A 313 4.73 -20.02 2.99
CA ALA A 313 6.03 -20.61 3.34
C ALA A 313 5.99 -22.13 3.37
N ALA A 314 4.91 -22.73 3.88
CA ALA A 314 4.75 -24.18 4.00
C ALA A 314 4.51 -24.86 2.65
N HIS A 315 3.70 -24.27 1.77
CA HIS A 315 3.25 -24.91 0.53
C HIS A 315 3.94 -24.41 -0.73
N ALA A 316 4.59 -23.23 -0.70
CA ALA A 316 5.19 -22.57 -1.86
C ALA A 316 4.32 -22.62 -3.15
N PRO A 317 3.02 -22.21 -3.12
CA PRO A 317 2.06 -22.50 -4.18
C PRO A 317 2.49 -21.92 -5.53
N PRO A 318 2.26 -22.63 -6.67
CA PRO A 318 2.78 -22.22 -7.98
C PRO A 318 2.19 -20.89 -8.47
N TYR A 319 0.94 -20.58 -8.14
CA TYR A 319 0.27 -19.37 -8.63
C TYR A 319 0.48 -18.12 -7.75
N ASN A 320 1.03 -18.23 -6.54
CA ASN A 320 1.51 -17.09 -5.78
C ASN A 320 2.89 -16.64 -6.29
N ARG A 321 3.14 -15.32 -6.33
CA ARG A 321 4.42 -14.75 -6.77
C ARG A 321 5.30 -14.28 -5.61
N ARG A 322 4.70 -13.81 -4.54
CA ARG A 322 5.40 -13.18 -3.39
C ARG A 322 5.38 -14.08 -2.17
N SER A 323 6.29 -13.84 -1.24
CA SER A 323 6.32 -14.42 0.12
C SER A 323 6.38 -15.96 0.20
N LYS A 324 6.72 -16.66 -0.88
CA LYS A 324 6.87 -18.12 -0.90
C LYS A 324 8.18 -18.62 -0.29
N PHE A 325 9.14 -17.73 -0.21
CA PHE A 325 10.51 -18.08 0.20
C PHE A 325 10.99 -17.08 1.26
N PRO A 326 10.54 -17.18 2.51
CA PRO A 326 10.84 -16.21 3.57
C PRO A 326 12.33 -16.15 3.94
N HIS A 327 13.12 -17.19 3.59
CA HIS A 327 14.56 -17.24 3.88
C HIS A 327 15.44 -16.61 2.79
N ARG A 328 14.88 -15.94 1.78
CA ARG A 328 15.64 -15.31 0.68
C ARG A 328 16.17 -13.91 0.99
N TRP A 329 15.91 -13.39 2.19
CA TRP A 329 16.39 -12.08 2.60
C TRP A 329 17.91 -12.06 2.79
N TRP A 330 18.52 -10.93 2.39
CA TRP A 330 19.92 -10.66 2.64
C TRP A 330 20.06 -9.84 3.92
N TRP A 331 21.18 -10.07 4.59
CA TRP A 331 21.56 -9.38 5.83
C TRP A 331 23.00 -8.93 5.72
N VAL A 332 23.34 -7.81 6.32
CA VAL A 332 24.72 -7.36 6.52
C VAL A 332 25.10 -7.65 7.97
N VAL A 333 26.13 -8.42 8.18
CA VAL A 333 26.63 -8.84 9.48
C VAL A 333 28.07 -8.42 9.64
N LEU A 334 28.54 -8.22 10.88
CA LEU A 334 29.96 -8.14 11.20
C LEU A 334 30.54 -9.56 11.23
N THR A 335 31.70 -9.75 10.54
CA THR A 335 32.39 -11.05 10.52
C THR A 335 33.06 -11.35 11.85
N ASP A 336 33.06 -12.63 12.24
CA ASP A 336 33.78 -13.10 13.43
C ASP A 336 35.25 -13.39 13.09
N GLU A 337 36.05 -12.34 13.09
CA GLU A 337 37.49 -12.36 12.83
C GLU A 337 38.22 -11.30 13.66
N ALA A 338 39.55 -11.39 13.74
CA ALA A 338 40.36 -10.47 14.55
C ALA A 338 40.13 -8.98 14.19
N PHE A 339 39.81 -8.71 12.92
CA PHE A 339 39.44 -7.40 12.40
C PHE A 339 38.11 -7.51 11.67
N PRO A 340 36.96 -7.40 12.38
CA PRO A 340 35.63 -7.53 11.79
C PRO A 340 35.40 -6.59 10.61
N ARG A 341 34.61 -7.06 9.63
CA ARG A 341 34.13 -6.27 8.50
C ARG A 341 32.67 -6.56 8.22
N PHE A 342 32.01 -5.71 7.48
CA PHE A 342 30.68 -6.02 6.99
C PHE A 342 30.70 -7.09 5.91
N SER A 343 29.74 -8.01 5.97
CA SER A 343 29.54 -9.08 4.99
C SER A 343 28.06 -9.27 4.70
N ALA A 344 27.70 -9.31 3.41
CA ALA A 344 26.34 -9.60 2.99
C ALA A 344 26.11 -11.12 2.92
N VAL A 345 25.21 -11.62 3.77
CA VAL A 345 24.89 -13.05 3.92
C VAL A 345 23.39 -13.29 3.78
N ARG A 346 23.01 -14.51 3.46
CA ARG A 346 21.60 -14.94 3.58
C ARG A 346 21.35 -15.49 4.98
N ALA A 347 20.12 -15.27 5.49
CA ALA A 347 19.72 -15.89 6.74
C ALA A 347 19.85 -17.42 6.65
N PRO A 348 20.38 -18.10 7.69
CA PRO A 348 20.41 -19.55 7.71
C PRO A 348 18.97 -20.09 7.71
N GLN A 349 18.77 -21.21 7.03
CA GLN A 349 17.60 -22.04 7.30
C GLN A 349 17.82 -22.72 8.66
N SER A 350 16.78 -22.82 9.46
CA SER A 350 16.85 -23.50 10.77
C SER A 350 17.55 -24.86 10.62
N GLY A 351 18.70 -25.04 11.30
CA GLY A 351 19.48 -26.27 11.30
C GLY A 351 20.64 -26.37 10.30
N THR A 352 20.90 -25.35 9.45
CA THR A 352 22.07 -25.35 8.57
C THR A 352 23.03 -24.21 8.88
N ALA A 353 24.33 -24.56 9.01
CA ALA A 353 25.40 -23.57 9.12
C ALA A 353 25.39 -22.62 7.89
N VAL A 354 25.63 -21.32 8.13
CA VAL A 354 25.69 -20.30 7.07
C VAL A 354 26.82 -20.63 6.10
N ARG A 355 26.50 -20.96 4.84
CA ARG A 355 27.52 -21.08 3.79
C ARG A 355 27.72 -19.71 3.12
N GLY A 356 28.91 -19.16 3.25
CA GLY A 356 29.35 -18.00 2.48
C GLY A 356 29.48 -18.33 1.00
N PRO A 357 29.28 -17.37 0.07
CA PRO A 357 29.48 -17.63 -1.35
C PRO A 357 30.96 -17.89 -1.64
N GLN A 358 31.28 -19.03 -2.21
CA GLN A 358 32.53 -19.38 -2.91
C GLN A 358 33.80 -19.72 -2.11
N SER A 359 33.80 -19.78 -0.82
CA SER A 359 34.88 -20.48 -0.10
C SER A 359 34.25 -21.50 0.84
N GLY A 360 34.63 -22.78 0.70
CA GLY A 360 34.08 -23.92 1.44
C GLY A 360 34.36 -23.94 2.95
N THR A 361 34.47 -22.77 3.56
CA THR A 361 34.64 -22.56 5.00
C THR A 361 33.29 -22.15 5.59
N ALA A 362 32.77 -22.99 6.49
CA ALA A 362 31.66 -22.62 7.38
C ALA A 362 32.01 -21.29 8.06
N VAL A 363 31.13 -20.30 7.95
CA VAL A 363 31.22 -19.08 8.75
C VAL A 363 30.84 -19.49 10.18
N PRO A 364 31.70 -19.37 11.18
CA PRO A 364 31.36 -19.67 12.57
C PRO A 364 30.18 -18.79 12.99
N SER A 365 29.37 -19.26 13.93
CA SER A 365 28.11 -18.69 14.42
C SER A 365 28.08 -17.15 14.34
N THR A 366 27.58 -16.62 13.23
CA THR A 366 27.33 -15.19 13.08
C THR A 366 26.18 -14.84 13.99
N LYS A 367 26.43 -13.99 14.99
CA LYS A 367 25.37 -13.43 15.81
C LYS A 367 24.55 -12.50 14.92
N PHE A 368 23.33 -12.92 14.60
CA PHE A 368 22.40 -12.10 13.83
C PHE A 368 21.75 -10.98 14.65
N ASP A 369 22.01 -10.93 15.95
CA ASP A 369 21.52 -9.88 16.83
C ASP A 369 21.98 -8.48 16.35
N ASP A 370 23.19 -8.40 15.80
CA ASP A 370 23.80 -7.18 15.26
C ASP A 370 23.74 -7.12 13.72
N ALA A 371 22.75 -7.75 13.09
CA ALA A 371 22.63 -7.74 11.64
C ALA A 371 21.83 -6.52 11.14
N ILE A 372 22.25 -5.91 10.04
CA ILE A 372 21.49 -4.90 9.32
C ILE A 372 20.63 -5.60 8.26
N GLY A 373 19.37 -5.26 8.19
CA GLY A 373 18.46 -5.85 7.23
C GLY A 373 17.00 -5.84 7.70
N PRO A 374 16.12 -6.48 6.95
CA PRO A 374 16.32 -7.33 5.77
C PRO A 374 16.45 -6.55 4.45
N PHE A 375 17.27 -7.06 3.52
CA PHE A 375 17.40 -6.55 2.15
C PHE A 375 16.79 -7.53 1.14
N ARG A 376 16.22 -6.99 0.06
CA ARG A 376 15.66 -7.79 -1.04
C ARG A 376 16.74 -8.30 -2.00
N SER A 377 17.77 -7.50 -2.23
CA SER A 377 18.87 -7.81 -3.13
C SER A 377 20.21 -7.86 -2.40
N ARG A 378 21.19 -8.59 -2.97
CA ARG A 378 22.57 -8.59 -2.51
C ARG A 378 23.24 -7.24 -2.78
N ALA A 379 22.88 -6.60 -3.89
CA ALA A 379 23.44 -5.32 -4.29
C ALA A 379 23.15 -4.25 -3.22
N ASP A 380 21.89 -4.07 -2.84
CA ASP A 380 21.49 -3.10 -1.80
C ASP A 380 22.19 -3.36 -0.47
N ALA A 381 22.37 -4.65 -0.11
CA ALA A 381 23.10 -5.03 1.10
C ALA A 381 24.58 -4.64 1.04
N VAL A 382 25.23 -4.86 -0.10
CA VAL A 382 26.65 -4.53 -0.30
C VAL A 382 26.86 -3.02 -0.34
N GLU A 383 25.99 -2.28 -1.03
CA GLU A 383 26.05 -0.81 -1.10
C GLU A 383 25.86 -0.16 0.27
N THR A 384 24.85 -0.64 1.04
CA THR A 384 24.64 -0.17 2.41
C THR A 384 25.83 -0.50 3.31
N ALA A 385 26.40 -1.69 3.18
CA ALA A 385 27.60 -2.10 3.93
C ALA A 385 28.81 -1.19 3.61
N ALA A 386 29.03 -0.87 2.33
CA ALA A 386 30.11 0.01 1.90
C ALA A 386 29.93 1.45 2.42
N LEU A 387 28.69 1.98 2.33
CA LEU A 387 28.36 3.29 2.87
C LEU A 387 28.64 3.36 4.37
N LEU A 388 28.11 2.43 5.15
CA LEU A 388 28.24 2.42 6.60
C LEU A 388 29.70 2.18 7.05
N ALA A 389 30.43 1.33 6.33
CA ALA A 389 31.86 1.08 6.60
C ALA A 389 32.67 2.37 6.58
N ARG A 390 32.45 3.22 5.56
CA ARG A 390 33.14 4.51 5.41
C ARG A 390 32.93 5.45 6.60
N PHE A 391 31.75 5.46 7.22
CA PHE A 391 31.39 6.39 8.29
C PHE A 391 31.47 5.80 9.71
N THR A 392 31.60 4.46 9.83
CA THR A 392 31.85 3.78 11.10
C THR A 392 33.33 3.43 11.32
N GLY A 393 34.17 3.56 10.30
CA GLY A 393 35.56 3.15 10.35
C GLY A 393 35.77 1.64 10.18
N VAL A 394 34.74 0.89 9.87
CA VAL A 394 34.83 -0.56 9.60
C VAL A 394 35.50 -0.77 8.24
N ARG A 395 36.50 -1.66 8.16
CA ARG A 395 37.25 -1.92 6.93
C ARG A 395 36.35 -2.52 5.82
N THR A 396 36.66 -2.18 4.58
CA THR A 396 35.95 -2.68 3.40
C THR A 396 36.65 -3.86 2.72
N CYS A 397 38.00 -4.00 2.91
CA CYS A 397 38.76 -5.03 2.25
C CYS A 397 38.26 -6.44 2.62
N THR A 398 38.14 -7.33 1.63
CA THR A 398 37.53 -8.66 1.79
C THR A 398 38.48 -9.73 2.30
N LYS A 399 39.80 -9.44 2.33
CA LYS A 399 40.81 -10.41 2.77
C LYS A 399 40.70 -10.66 4.29
N ARG A 400 40.78 -11.92 4.72
CA ARG A 400 40.86 -12.25 6.14
C ARG A 400 42.23 -11.82 6.68
N LEU A 401 42.22 -10.97 7.71
CA LEU A 401 43.43 -10.46 8.33
C LEU A 401 43.75 -11.30 9.57
N SER A 402 45.00 -11.78 9.68
CA SER A 402 45.51 -12.40 10.90
C SER A 402 45.95 -11.35 11.91
N ARG A 403 46.09 -11.72 13.19
CA ARG A 403 46.51 -10.82 14.26
C ARG A 403 47.90 -10.21 14.05
N SER A 404 48.76 -10.86 13.25
CA SER A 404 50.20 -10.54 13.10
C SER A 404 50.62 -10.31 11.66
N ALA A 405 49.78 -10.46 10.66
CA ALA A 405 50.19 -10.37 9.24
C ALA A 405 50.14 -8.94 8.71
N LEU A 406 51.24 -8.47 8.20
CA LEU A 406 51.30 -7.30 7.33
C LEU A 406 50.55 -7.61 6.03
N HIS A 407 49.59 -6.77 5.70
CA HIS A 407 48.79 -6.88 4.47
C HIS A 407 48.92 -5.61 3.65
N VAL A 408 49.37 -5.73 2.43
CA VAL A 408 49.29 -4.65 1.47
C VAL A 408 47.85 -4.57 0.96
N CYS A 409 47.11 -3.55 1.41
CA CYS A 409 45.74 -3.33 1.01
C CYS A 409 45.71 -2.46 -0.26
N PRO A 410 45.16 -2.95 -1.38
CA PRO A 410 45.01 -2.14 -2.58
C PRO A 410 44.02 -0.97 -2.38
N GLU A 411 43.13 -1.09 -1.37
CA GLU A 411 42.15 -0.05 -1.05
C GLU A 411 42.60 0.92 0.06
N ARG A 412 43.91 0.92 0.42
CA ARG A 412 44.43 1.66 1.58
C ARG A 412 44.17 3.19 1.51
N GLU A 413 44.03 3.73 0.33
CA GLU A 413 43.80 5.16 0.12
C GLU A 413 42.32 5.56 0.25
N VAL A 414 41.44 4.57 0.12
CA VAL A 414 39.96 4.78 0.06
C VAL A 414 39.25 4.18 1.28
N SER A 415 39.90 3.26 2.00
CA SER A 415 39.30 2.48 3.07
C SER A 415 40.15 2.50 4.35
N PRO A 416 39.51 2.58 5.53
CA PRO A 416 40.16 2.47 6.83
C PRO A 416 40.65 1.03 7.11
N CYS A 417 41.60 0.52 6.28
CA CYS A 417 42.18 -0.79 6.53
C CYS A 417 43.21 -0.71 7.67
N PRO A 418 43.08 -1.49 8.78
CA PRO A 418 44.00 -1.43 9.91
C PRO A 418 45.39 -1.98 9.61
N ALA A 419 45.54 -2.85 8.63
CA ALA A 419 46.77 -3.57 8.35
C ALA A 419 47.94 -2.69 7.90
N PRO A 420 47.78 -1.68 7.01
CA PRO A 420 48.90 -0.78 6.62
C PRO A 420 49.41 0.06 7.79
N HIS A 421 48.63 0.28 8.80
CA HIS A 421 48.95 1.13 9.96
C HIS A 421 49.44 0.34 11.18
N GLY A 422 49.63 -0.99 11.03
CA GLY A 422 50.08 -1.83 12.16
C GLY A 422 49.16 -1.84 13.36
N MET A 423 47.87 -1.52 13.16
CA MET A 423 46.90 -1.49 14.26
C MET A 423 46.68 -2.90 14.83
N THR A 424 46.60 -2.98 16.14
CA THR A 424 46.21 -4.21 16.84
C THR A 424 44.68 -4.39 16.78
N PRO A 425 44.15 -5.63 16.94
CA PRO A 425 42.72 -5.86 17.07
C PRO A 425 42.03 -5.02 18.15
N THR A 426 42.74 -4.75 19.25
CA THR A 426 42.24 -3.92 20.37
C THR A 426 42.07 -2.45 19.94
N GLN A 427 43.03 -1.90 19.20
CA GLN A 427 42.94 -0.54 18.67
C GLN A 427 41.83 -0.40 17.61
N TYR A 428 41.63 -1.44 16.83
CA TYR A 428 40.57 -1.47 15.78
C TYR A 428 39.17 -1.68 16.37
N ALA A 429 39.03 -2.21 17.60
CA ALA A 429 37.76 -2.60 18.23
C ALA A 429 36.72 -1.45 18.30
N SER A 430 37.18 -0.18 18.30
CA SER A 430 36.29 0.98 18.33
C SER A 430 35.38 1.09 17.08
N ALA A 431 35.87 0.68 15.91
CA ALA A 431 35.11 0.77 14.66
C ALA A 431 33.91 -0.23 14.62
N PRO A 432 34.10 -1.55 14.83
CA PRO A 432 32.96 -2.46 14.94
C PRO A 432 32.04 -2.12 16.12
N ALA A 433 32.54 -1.62 17.26
CA ALA A 433 31.70 -1.17 18.36
C ALA A 433 30.82 0.04 17.97
N CYS A 434 31.32 0.98 17.18
CA CYS A 434 30.52 2.07 16.62
C CYS A 434 29.40 1.52 15.69
N ALA A 435 29.75 0.54 14.85
CA ALA A 435 28.77 -0.09 13.98
C ALA A 435 27.66 -0.83 14.75
N VAL A 436 28.01 -1.57 15.81
CA VAL A 436 27.04 -2.26 16.67
C VAL A 436 26.10 -1.24 17.32
N LYS A 437 26.61 -0.16 17.91
CA LYS A 437 25.78 0.89 18.52
C LYS A 437 24.83 1.54 17.53
N LEU A 438 25.28 1.75 16.26
CA LEU A 438 24.42 2.25 15.20
C LEU A 438 23.29 1.25 14.87
N ILE A 439 23.61 -0.03 14.77
CA ILE A 439 22.66 -1.10 14.45
C ILE A 439 21.60 -1.25 15.56
N GLU A 440 22.04 -1.22 16.81
CA GLU A 440 21.15 -1.27 17.98
C GLU A 440 20.27 -0.02 18.14
N GLY A 441 20.65 1.10 17.53
CA GLY A 441 19.94 2.38 17.67
C GLY A 441 20.44 3.25 18.83
N ASN A 442 21.60 2.92 19.41
CA ASN A 442 22.20 3.63 20.54
C ASN A 442 23.11 4.79 20.14
N ASP A 443 23.51 4.88 18.87
CA ASP A 443 24.38 5.94 18.35
C ASP A 443 24.00 6.28 16.91
N ASN A 444 23.91 7.57 16.59
CA ASN A 444 23.56 8.07 15.27
C ASN A 444 24.65 8.92 14.60
N ARG A 445 25.84 9.03 15.20
CA ARG A 445 26.92 9.88 14.71
C ARG A 445 27.35 9.55 13.28
N ALA A 446 27.38 8.26 12.94
CA ALA A 446 27.73 7.84 11.59
C ALA A 446 26.69 8.34 10.55
N LEU A 447 25.40 8.30 10.86
CA LEU A 447 24.36 8.84 9.96
C LEU A 447 24.44 10.37 9.87
N ALA A 448 24.67 11.06 10.99
CA ALA A 448 24.86 12.51 10.97
C ALA A 448 26.08 12.91 10.12
N ALA A 449 27.18 12.15 10.20
CA ALA A 449 28.37 12.38 9.37
C ALA A 449 28.11 12.15 7.88
N VAL A 450 27.29 11.16 7.50
CA VAL A 450 26.84 10.95 6.11
C VAL A 450 26.10 12.19 5.61
N LEU A 451 25.15 12.69 6.39
CA LEU A 451 24.34 13.86 5.99
C LEU A 451 25.19 15.12 5.88
N ALA A 452 26.10 15.34 6.83
CA ALA A 452 27.04 16.46 6.77
C ALA A 452 27.95 16.40 5.52
N HIS A 453 28.42 15.20 5.15
CA HIS A 453 29.21 15.03 3.94
C HIS A 453 28.40 15.27 2.65
N ILE A 454 27.12 14.91 2.63
CA ILE A 454 26.21 15.24 1.50
C ILE A 454 26.08 16.76 1.36
N ALA A 455 25.94 17.48 2.47
CA ALA A 455 25.86 18.95 2.47
C ALA A 455 27.17 19.59 1.93
N ASP A 456 28.33 19.13 2.42
CA ASP A 456 29.66 19.60 1.94
C ASP A 456 29.84 19.37 0.41
N LEU A 457 29.42 18.20 -0.10
CA LEU A 457 29.46 17.93 -1.54
C LEU A 457 28.57 18.89 -2.33
N ALA A 458 27.39 19.21 -1.81
CA ALA A 458 26.46 20.15 -2.45
C ALA A 458 27.02 21.59 -2.45
N GLU A 459 27.64 22.02 -1.34
CA GLU A 459 28.31 23.34 -1.24
C GLU A 459 29.47 23.48 -2.22
N ARG A 460 30.17 22.37 -2.48
CA ARG A 460 31.24 22.30 -3.49
C ARG A 460 30.72 22.08 -4.91
N ASN A 461 29.46 22.26 -5.19
CA ASN A 461 28.79 22.07 -6.48
C ASN A 461 28.93 20.65 -7.09
N ARG A 462 29.20 19.62 -6.27
CA ARG A 462 29.26 18.20 -6.68
C ARG A 462 27.90 17.53 -6.60
N TYR A 463 26.93 18.10 -7.29
CA TYR A 463 25.49 17.72 -7.15
C TYR A 463 25.20 16.29 -7.50
N GLU A 464 25.76 15.72 -8.58
CA GLU A 464 25.53 14.31 -8.95
C GLU A 464 26.05 13.33 -7.89
N THR A 465 27.25 13.64 -7.32
CA THR A 465 27.83 12.81 -6.27
C THR A 465 27.03 12.92 -4.99
N ALA A 466 26.58 14.14 -4.64
CA ALA A 466 25.70 14.39 -3.51
C ALA A 466 24.36 13.69 -3.67
N ALA A 467 23.74 13.72 -4.85
CA ALA A 467 22.46 13.06 -5.13
C ALA A 467 22.57 11.54 -5.00
N ARG A 468 23.61 10.91 -5.59
CA ARG A 468 23.85 9.46 -5.43
C ARG A 468 24.05 9.06 -3.97
N LEU A 469 24.86 9.83 -3.24
CA LEU A 469 25.11 9.57 -1.81
C LEU A 469 23.83 9.77 -0.97
N ARG A 470 23.01 10.80 -1.29
CA ARG A 470 21.71 11.06 -0.67
C ARG A 470 20.79 9.85 -0.82
N ASP A 471 20.67 9.29 -2.03
CA ASP A 471 19.79 8.18 -2.33
C ASP A 471 20.22 6.88 -1.60
N HIS A 472 21.53 6.62 -1.56
CA HIS A 472 22.09 5.50 -0.80
C HIS A 472 21.88 5.69 0.71
N ALA A 473 22.07 6.90 1.23
CA ALA A 473 21.85 7.23 2.64
C ALA A 473 20.37 7.06 3.04
N ALA A 474 19.46 7.50 2.20
CA ALA A 474 18.01 7.31 2.42
C ALA A 474 17.65 5.82 2.49
N GLY A 475 18.18 5.00 1.60
CA GLY A 475 18.02 3.54 1.63
C GLY A 475 18.59 2.90 2.88
N ALA A 476 19.78 3.32 3.30
CA ALA A 476 20.41 2.81 4.54
C ALA A 476 19.63 3.18 5.80
N ILE A 477 19.12 4.42 5.89
CA ILE A 477 18.28 4.88 7.00
C ILE A 477 16.99 4.05 7.07
N ASP A 478 16.33 3.81 5.94
CA ASP A 478 15.10 3.03 5.89
C ASP A 478 15.30 1.58 6.35
N VAL A 479 16.40 0.96 5.95
CA VAL A 479 16.71 -0.43 6.34
C VAL A 479 17.10 -0.51 7.82
N LEU A 480 17.93 0.40 8.31
CA LEU A 480 18.30 0.47 9.73
C LEU A 480 17.05 0.68 10.60
N TRP A 481 16.23 1.68 10.28
CA TRP A 481 15.02 1.97 11.04
C TRP A 481 14.04 0.80 11.04
N ARG A 482 13.81 0.17 9.88
CA ARG A 482 12.98 -1.03 9.78
C ARG A 482 13.55 -2.16 10.64
N GLY A 483 14.84 -2.45 10.52
CA GLY A 483 15.50 -3.48 11.31
C GLY A 483 15.41 -3.24 12.82
N GLN A 484 15.60 -2.00 13.26
CA GLN A 484 15.48 -1.60 14.68
C GLN A 484 14.05 -1.81 15.20
N ARG A 485 13.02 -1.44 14.43
CA ARG A 485 11.62 -1.67 14.80
C ARG A 485 11.25 -3.15 14.87
N LEU A 486 11.72 -3.96 13.93
CA LEU A 486 11.45 -5.40 13.93
C LEU A 486 12.14 -6.08 15.10
N ARG A 487 13.38 -5.69 15.43
CA ARG A 487 14.09 -6.21 16.60
C ARG A 487 13.43 -5.80 17.92
N ALA A 488 13.01 -4.54 18.04
CA ALA A 488 12.29 -4.06 19.22
C ALA A 488 11.01 -4.90 19.47
N LEU A 489 10.31 -5.29 18.41
CA LEU A 489 9.13 -6.16 18.52
C LEU A 489 9.49 -7.62 18.82
N ALA A 490 10.56 -8.15 18.23
CA ALA A 490 11.03 -9.51 18.47
C ALA A 490 11.60 -9.71 19.90
N ALA A 491 12.10 -8.64 20.51
CA ALA A 491 12.64 -8.66 21.88
C ALA A 491 11.54 -8.75 22.96
N VAL A 492 10.28 -8.42 22.63
CA VAL A 492 9.16 -8.46 23.60
C VAL A 492 8.69 -9.89 23.81
N THR A 493 8.68 -10.34 25.05
CA THR A 493 8.23 -11.69 25.43
C THR A 493 6.74 -11.86 25.14
N GLU A 494 5.91 -10.89 25.55
CA GLU A 494 4.49 -10.83 25.24
C GLU A 494 4.02 -9.39 25.08
N LEU A 495 3.32 -9.12 24.00
CA LEU A 495 2.62 -7.86 23.73
C LEU A 495 1.18 -8.16 23.37
N VAL A 496 0.24 -7.54 24.09
CA VAL A 496 -1.19 -7.60 23.80
C VAL A 496 -1.62 -6.24 23.30
N ALA A 497 -2.26 -6.23 22.14
CA ALA A 497 -2.76 -5.01 21.51
C ALA A 497 -4.22 -5.15 21.07
N ALA A 498 -4.93 -4.03 21.09
CA ALA A 498 -6.32 -3.93 20.69
C ALA A 498 -6.50 -2.80 19.66
N ARG A 499 -7.29 -3.03 18.61
CA ARG A 499 -7.66 -2.04 17.60
C ARG A 499 -9.19 -1.97 17.51
N PRO A 500 -9.82 -0.78 17.46
CA PRO A 500 -11.25 -0.68 17.18
C PRO A 500 -11.60 -1.37 15.85
N ASP A 501 -12.72 -2.11 15.83
CA ASP A 501 -13.21 -2.80 14.62
C ASP A 501 -14.04 -1.89 13.69
N GLY A 502 -14.41 -0.69 14.16
CA GLY A 502 -15.27 0.26 13.45
C GLY A 502 -16.75 0.14 13.81
N ASP A 503 -17.18 -0.98 14.42
CA ASP A 503 -18.58 -1.25 14.80
C ASP A 503 -18.81 -1.17 16.32
N GLY A 504 -17.83 -0.63 17.05
CA GLY A 504 -17.87 -0.46 18.51
C GLY A 504 -17.33 -1.64 19.30
N GLY A 505 -16.69 -2.60 18.65
CA GLY A 505 -15.93 -3.70 19.23
C GLY A 505 -14.41 -3.54 19.03
N TRP A 506 -13.68 -4.62 19.26
CA TRP A 506 -12.21 -4.64 19.23
C TRP A 506 -11.66 -5.87 18.53
N HIS A 507 -10.68 -5.66 17.67
CA HIS A 507 -9.74 -6.67 17.19
C HIS A 507 -8.59 -6.80 18.18
N LEU A 508 -8.30 -8.02 18.64
CA LEU A 508 -7.32 -8.33 19.67
C LEU A 508 -6.19 -9.18 19.10
N ALA A 509 -4.96 -8.87 19.46
CA ALA A 509 -3.78 -9.62 19.05
C ALA A 509 -2.84 -9.86 20.23
N VAL A 510 -2.39 -11.10 20.38
CA VAL A 510 -1.32 -11.52 21.30
C VAL A 510 -0.09 -11.83 20.46
N ILE A 511 0.99 -11.12 20.72
CA ILE A 511 2.24 -11.17 19.97
C ILE A 511 3.32 -11.64 20.94
N ARG A 512 4.10 -12.67 20.56
CA ARG A 512 5.24 -13.16 21.33
C ARG A 512 6.47 -13.21 20.44
N HIS A 513 7.54 -12.59 20.84
CA HIS A 513 8.80 -12.54 20.09
C HIS A 513 8.62 -12.16 18.61
N GLY A 514 7.79 -11.14 18.34
CA GLY A 514 7.52 -10.66 16.99
C GLY A 514 6.63 -11.55 16.11
N GLN A 515 6.05 -12.62 16.67
CA GLN A 515 5.12 -13.53 16.00
C GLN A 515 3.70 -13.41 16.58
N LEU A 516 2.68 -13.59 15.78
CA LEU A 516 1.30 -13.63 16.25
C LEU A 516 1.03 -14.96 16.94
N ALA A 517 0.86 -14.93 18.26
CA ALA A 517 0.61 -16.10 19.10
C ALA A 517 -0.89 -16.43 19.21
N ALA A 518 -1.76 -15.42 19.22
CA ALA A 518 -3.22 -15.58 19.16
C ALA A 518 -3.88 -14.32 18.64
N ALA A 519 -5.12 -14.47 18.15
CA ALA A 519 -5.98 -13.38 17.73
C ALA A 519 -7.41 -13.61 18.20
N GLY A 520 -8.19 -12.54 18.37
CA GLY A 520 -9.58 -12.62 18.79
C GLY A 520 -10.34 -11.35 18.50
N THR A 521 -11.64 -11.36 18.78
CA THR A 521 -12.52 -10.19 18.68
C THR A 521 -13.37 -10.06 19.92
N ALA A 522 -13.45 -8.86 20.49
CA ALA A 522 -14.47 -8.50 21.47
C ALA A 522 -15.55 -7.71 20.74
N ARG A 523 -16.75 -8.25 20.65
CA ARG A 523 -17.89 -7.60 19.98
C ARG A 523 -18.36 -6.39 20.77
N ARG A 524 -19.10 -5.49 20.12
CA ARG A 524 -19.76 -4.36 20.78
C ARG A 524 -20.51 -4.82 22.03
N GLY A 525 -20.30 -4.15 23.15
CA GLY A 525 -20.92 -4.48 24.45
C GLY A 525 -20.24 -5.60 25.24
N VAL A 526 -19.22 -6.27 24.68
CA VAL A 526 -18.43 -7.27 25.40
C VAL A 526 -17.17 -6.60 25.95
N PRO A 527 -16.89 -6.66 27.27
CA PRO A 527 -15.66 -6.15 27.85
C PRO A 527 -14.44 -6.84 27.21
N PRO A 528 -13.44 -6.10 26.72
CA PRO A 528 -12.32 -6.72 26.01
C PRO A 528 -11.34 -7.47 26.93
N ILE A 529 -11.18 -7.07 28.21
CA ILE A 529 -10.19 -7.67 29.12
C ILE A 529 -10.42 -9.17 29.37
N PRO A 530 -11.63 -9.65 29.72
CA PRO A 530 -11.85 -11.09 29.87
C PRO A 530 -11.61 -11.89 28.58
N VAL A 531 -11.88 -11.29 27.42
CA VAL A 531 -11.57 -11.93 26.13
C VAL A 531 -10.07 -12.03 25.92
N ILE A 532 -9.32 -10.97 26.24
CA ILE A 532 -7.85 -10.95 26.20
C ILE A 532 -7.29 -12.06 27.09
N ASP A 533 -7.74 -12.17 28.34
CA ASP A 533 -7.25 -13.20 29.26
C ASP A 533 -7.52 -14.61 28.71
N ALA A 534 -8.70 -14.85 28.14
CA ALA A 534 -9.04 -16.13 27.54
C ALA A 534 -8.15 -16.48 26.34
N ILE A 535 -7.88 -15.52 25.43
CA ILE A 535 -7.02 -15.78 24.27
C ILE A 535 -5.54 -15.92 24.65
N CYS A 536 -5.07 -15.24 25.71
CA CYS A 536 -3.70 -15.38 26.22
C CYS A 536 -3.42 -16.79 26.77
N VAL A 537 -4.40 -17.41 27.44
CA VAL A 537 -4.28 -18.80 27.95
C VAL A 537 -4.11 -19.78 26.79
N GLY A 538 -4.83 -19.59 25.68
CA GLY A 538 -4.76 -20.43 24.48
C GLY A 538 -3.67 -20.03 23.47
N ALA A 539 -2.91 -18.99 23.76
CA ALA A 539 -1.93 -18.45 22.81
C ALA A 539 -0.73 -19.40 22.62
N GLN A 540 -0.30 -19.53 21.37
CA GLN A 540 0.83 -20.37 20.97
C GLN A 540 2.10 -19.96 21.76
N ALA A 541 2.81 -20.95 22.33
CA ALA A 541 4.14 -20.73 22.87
C ALA A 541 5.13 -20.45 21.73
N VAL A 542 5.94 -19.41 21.88
CA VAL A 542 6.98 -19.02 20.94
C VAL A 542 8.32 -19.05 21.68
N LEU A 543 9.23 -19.86 21.19
CA LEU A 543 10.60 -19.92 21.71
C LEU A 543 11.53 -19.21 20.71
N PRO A 544 12.23 -18.15 21.12
CA PRO A 544 13.18 -17.48 20.24
C PRO A 544 14.37 -18.38 19.92
N THR A 545 14.93 -18.23 18.72
CA THR A 545 16.11 -18.94 18.23
C THR A 545 17.25 -17.95 17.97
N GLU A 546 18.46 -18.46 17.69
CA GLU A 546 19.61 -17.62 17.30
C GLU A 546 19.50 -17.04 15.87
N ALA A 547 18.44 -17.37 15.12
CA ALA A 547 18.20 -16.81 13.81
C ALA A 547 17.81 -15.32 13.88
N PRO A 548 17.91 -14.55 12.77
CA PRO A 548 17.48 -13.15 12.77
C PRO A 548 16.06 -12.99 13.30
N LEU A 549 15.84 -11.94 14.09
CA LEU A 549 14.56 -11.66 14.75
C LEU A 549 14.06 -12.81 15.66
N GLY A 550 14.98 -13.57 16.29
CA GLY A 550 14.59 -14.70 17.14
C GLY A 550 13.89 -15.85 16.37
N GLY A 551 14.08 -15.93 15.05
CA GLY A 551 13.42 -16.91 14.17
C GLY A 551 12.04 -16.50 13.66
N ALA A 552 11.54 -15.31 14.00
CA ALA A 552 10.32 -14.78 13.44
C ALA A 552 10.46 -14.48 11.94
N LEU A 553 9.43 -14.78 11.16
CA LEU A 553 9.42 -14.42 9.75
C LEU A 553 9.39 -12.90 9.60
N VAL A 554 10.31 -12.37 8.79
CA VAL A 554 10.43 -10.93 8.51
C VAL A 554 9.11 -10.32 8.05
N GLU A 555 8.41 -10.99 7.15
CA GLU A 555 7.13 -10.55 6.62
C GLU A 555 6.04 -10.54 7.70
N GLU A 556 6.02 -11.53 8.58
CA GLU A 556 5.07 -11.62 9.69
C GLU A 556 5.30 -10.50 10.70
N THR A 557 6.54 -10.37 11.19
CA THR A 557 6.90 -9.28 12.12
C THR A 557 6.64 -7.91 11.51
N GLY A 558 6.93 -7.76 10.20
CA GLY A 558 6.65 -6.54 9.44
C GLY A 558 5.15 -6.26 9.28
N LEU A 559 4.30 -7.28 9.14
CA LEU A 559 2.85 -7.15 9.09
C LEU A 559 2.31 -6.69 10.45
N ILE A 560 2.77 -7.31 11.53
CA ILE A 560 2.43 -6.95 12.91
C ILE A 560 2.85 -5.51 13.20
N ALA A 561 4.08 -5.11 12.85
CA ALA A 561 4.57 -3.76 13.07
C ALA A 561 3.74 -2.69 12.33
N ARG A 562 3.26 -2.99 11.12
CA ARG A 562 2.34 -2.10 10.37
C ARG A 562 0.96 -2.03 11.01
N TRP A 563 0.45 -3.16 11.49
CA TRP A 563 -0.83 -3.21 12.17
C TRP A 563 -0.80 -2.41 13.47
N LEU A 564 0.26 -2.56 14.29
CA LEU A 564 0.47 -1.77 15.51
C LEU A 564 0.61 -0.26 15.26
N ALA A 565 1.05 0.15 14.07
CA ALA A 565 1.17 1.55 13.69
C ALA A 565 -0.15 2.17 13.14
N GLN A 566 -1.23 1.40 13.03
CA GLN A 566 -2.51 1.92 12.56
C GLN A 566 -3.16 2.85 13.59
N PRO A 567 -3.92 3.86 13.14
CA PRO A 567 -4.65 4.75 14.04
C PRO A 567 -5.61 3.97 14.96
N GLY A 568 -5.67 4.38 16.23
CA GLY A 568 -6.56 3.79 17.22
C GLY A 568 -6.08 2.48 17.86
N VAL A 569 -4.96 1.92 17.44
CA VAL A 569 -4.36 0.77 18.12
C VAL A 569 -3.87 1.17 19.53
N ARG A 570 -4.19 0.34 20.51
CA ARG A 570 -3.77 0.49 21.90
C ARG A 570 -2.97 -0.72 22.33
N ILE A 571 -1.82 -0.50 22.95
CA ILE A 571 -1.07 -1.55 23.65
C ILE A 571 -1.73 -1.70 25.01
N VAL A 572 -2.24 -2.89 25.30
CA VAL A 572 -2.91 -3.23 26.57
C VAL A 572 -1.90 -3.69 27.59
N ARG A 573 -0.96 -4.54 27.17
CA ARG A 573 0.10 -5.11 28.00
C ARG A 573 1.36 -5.33 27.15
N ALA A 574 2.54 -5.15 27.73
CA ALA A 574 3.82 -5.50 27.11
C ALA A 574 4.82 -5.90 28.19
N GLU A 575 5.46 -7.05 28.04
CA GLU A 575 6.45 -7.59 28.95
C GLU A 575 7.76 -7.91 28.22
N PRO A 576 8.91 -7.37 28.67
CA PRO A 576 9.13 -6.49 29.81
C PRO A 576 8.73 -5.02 29.57
N GLY A 577 8.28 -4.66 28.41
CA GLY A 577 7.89 -3.35 27.93
C GLY A 577 8.13 -3.23 26.44
N PHE A 578 7.50 -2.28 25.78
CA PHE A 578 7.69 -2.03 24.35
C PHE A 578 7.92 -0.54 24.08
N ALA A 579 9.02 -0.23 23.41
CA ALA A 579 9.32 1.10 22.93
C ALA A 579 9.60 1.06 21.44
N SER A 580 9.00 1.98 20.69
CA SER A 580 9.37 2.18 19.28
C SER A 580 10.71 2.93 19.23
N PRO A 581 11.73 2.40 18.55
CA PRO A 581 13.04 3.04 18.46
C PRO A 581 12.95 4.29 17.56
N VAL A 582 12.75 5.45 18.17
CA VAL A 582 12.71 6.74 17.47
C VAL A 582 14.07 7.44 17.43
N GLY A 583 15.04 6.99 18.25
CA GLY A 583 16.44 7.40 18.20
C GLY A 583 17.17 6.83 16.99
N SER A 584 18.48 7.09 16.87
CA SER A 584 19.33 6.60 15.79
C SER A 584 18.73 6.83 14.40
N ALA A 585 18.44 5.76 13.63
CA ALA A 585 17.88 5.88 12.28
C ALA A 585 16.48 6.51 12.25
N GLY A 586 15.66 6.31 13.28
CA GLY A 586 14.32 6.89 13.39
C GLY A 586 14.32 8.42 13.33
N ARG A 587 15.39 9.07 13.85
CA ARG A 587 15.56 10.52 13.81
C ARG A 587 15.66 11.09 12.39
N PHE A 588 16.11 10.29 11.43
CA PHE A 588 16.37 10.72 10.05
C PHE A 588 15.31 10.28 9.04
N VAL A 589 14.22 9.65 9.48
CA VAL A 589 13.17 9.12 8.58
C VAL A 589 12.51 10.22 7.75
N ALA A 590 12.25 11.40 8.33
CA ALA A 590 11.69 12.53 7.61
C ALA A 590 12.65 13.02 6.50
N TRP A 591 13.95 13.09 6.79
CA TRP A 591 14.96 13.41 5.80
C TRP A 591 15.02 12.37 4.68
N ALA A 592 15.00 11.08 5.00
CA ALA A 592 14.99 10.00 4.01
C ALA A 592 13.73 10.04 3.13
N ALA A 593 12.58 10.41 3.69
CA ALA A 593 11.35 10.60 2.93
C ALA A 593 11.47 11.78 1.94
N ALA A 594 12.01 12.91 2.37
CA ALA A 594 12.26 14.06 1.51
C ALA A 594 13.27 13.74 0.39
N ALA A 595 14.32 12.98 0.70
CA ALA A 595 15.31 12.52 -0.28
C ALA A 595 14.68 11.65 -1.38
N ARG A 596 13.79 10.73 -1.02
CA ARG A 596 13.05 9.90 -2.00
C ARG A 596 12.11 10.72 -2.86
N SER A 597 11.41 11.69 -2.28
CA SER A 597 10.54 12.60 -3.07
C SER A 597 11.35 13.42 -4.07
N ALA A 598 12.52 13.91 -3.67
CA ALA A 598 13.42 14.64 -4.56
C ALA A 598 13.95 13.74 -5.71
N ARG A 599 14.29 12.48 -5.42
CA ARG A 599 14.67 11.51 -6.45
C ARG A 599 13.53 11.26 -7.45
N MET A 600 12.30 10.99 -6.97
CA MET A 600 11.15 10.77 -7.85
C MET A 600 10.85 11.99 -8.73
N ALA A 601 11.00 13.20 -8.18
CA ALA A 601 10.84 14.43 -8.96
C ALA A 601 11.90 14.57 -10.06
N ALA A 602 13.17 14.21 -9.77
CA ALA A 602 14.24 14.22 -10.76
C ALA A 602 14.00 13.21 -11.89
N GLU A 603 13.61 11.97 -11.55
CA GLU A 603 13.25 10.92 -12.53
C GLU A 603 12.10 11.38 -13.45
N GLN A 604 11.09 12.08 -12.92
CA GLN A 604 9.99 12.63 -13.74
C GLN A 604 10.43 13.76 -14.67
N VAL A 605 11.41 14.55 -14.26
CA VAL A 605 11.99 15.62 -15.11
C VAL A 605 12.83 15.01 -16.23
N GLU A 606 13.62 13.97 -15.95
CA GLU A 606 14.40 13.25 -16.97
C GLU A 606 13.48 12.56 -18.00
N GLU A 607 12.41 11.88 -17.58
CA GLU A 607 11.43 11.30 -18.49
C GLU A 607 10.68 12.35 -19.32
N GLY A 608 10.45 13.55 -18.77
CA GLY A 608 9.83 14.68 -19.48
C GLY A 608 10.80 15.41 -20.40
N SER A 609 12.10 15.46 -20.06
CA SER A 609 13.16 16.11 -20.84
C SER A 609 13.51 15.35 -22.12
N ASP A 610 13.48 14.02 -22.10
CA ASP A 610 13.63 13.18 -23.30
C ASP A 610 12.57 13.46 -24.37
N LEU A 611 11.42 14.06 -23.96
CA LEU A 611 10.33 14.44 -24.87
C LEU A 611 10.44 15.89 -25.42
N LEU A 612 11.23 16.78 -24.80
CA LEU A 612 11.22 18.23 -25.11
C LEU A 612 12.60 18.89 -25.31
N GLY A 613 13.72 18.22 -25.07
CA GLY A 613 15.08 18.76 -25.35
C GLY A 613 15.51 19.96 -24.49
N GLU A 614 15.08 20.06 -23.23
CA GLU A 614 15.32 21.23 -22.36
C GLU A 614 16.35 21.03 -21.22
N PRO A 615 16.95 22.11 -20.64
CA PRO A 615 18.18 22.07 -19.86
C PRO A 615 18.01 21.66 -18.39
N HIS A 616 19.10 21.20 -17.79
CA HIS A 616 19.26 20.59 -16.46
C HIS A 616 18.56 21.30 -15.29
N PRO A 617 18.06 20.53 -14.28
CA PRO A 617 17.30 21.05 -13.14
C PRO A 617 18.11 21.91 -12.16
N THR A 618 17.47 22.88 -11.54
CA THR A 618 18.07 23.84 -10.60
C THR A 618 18.32 23.25 -9.21
N ARG A 619 19.18 23.93 -8.42
CA ARG A 619 19.57 23.56 -7.04
C ARG A 619 18.37 23.29 -6.11
N GLU A 620 17.30 24.07 -6.19
CA GLU A 620 16.07 23.91 -5.39
C GLU A 620 15.27 22.65 -5.76
N GLN A 621 15.29 22.24 -7.02
CA GLN A 621 14.60 21.04 -7.51
C GLN A 621 15.31 19.74 -7.08
N LEU A 622 16.66 19.74 -7.01
CA LEU A 622 17.43 18.57 -6.60
C LEU A 622 17.43 18.30 -5.09
N PHE A 623 17.31 19.35 -4.28
CA PHE A 623 17.49 19.23 -2.81
C PHE A 623 16.24 19.59 -2.00
N GLY A 624 15.21 20.22 -2.59
CA GLY A 624 14.00 20.71 -1.93
C GLY A 624 14.27 21.83 -0.91
N ARG A 625 13.44 22.88 -0.86
CA ARG A 625 13.58 24.01 0.10
C ARG A 625 13.68 23.56 1.57
N ALA A 626 12.95 22.53 1.96
CA ALA A 626 12.94 22.03 3.35
C ALA A 626 14.21 21.24 3.75
N GLY A 627 15.01 20.77 2.80
CA GLY A 627 16.23 20.01 3.07
C GLY A 627 17.43 20.90 3.41
N VAL A 628 17.49 22.09 2.82
CA VAL A 628 18.61 23.03 3.03
C VAL A 628 18.49 23.77 4.36
N ASP A 629 17.28 24.24 4.72
CA ASP A 629 17.06 25.01 5.96
C ASP A 629 17.13 24.14 7.24
N ARG A 630 16.81 22.84 7.14
CA ARG A 630 16.91 21.92 8.30
C ARG A 630 18.31 21.38 8.58
N LEU A 631 19.21 21.43 7.60
CA LEU A 631 20.62 21.07 7.83
C LEU A 631 21.37 22.20 8.55
N GLY A 632 20.97 23.46 8.39
CA GLY A 632 21.53 24.61 9.12
C GLY A 632 21.22 24.62 10.62
N GLY A 633 20.14 23.98 11.06
CA GLY A 633 19.74 23.89 12.47
C GLY A 633 20.42 22.78 13.28
N LEU A 634 21.21 21.91 12.68
CA LEU A 634 21.95 20.82 13.36
C LEU A 634 23.39 21.23 13.78
N GLY A 635 23.78 22.48 13.58
CA GLY A 635 25.15 23.00 13.67
C GLY A 635 25.63 23.50 15.04
N GLU A 636 24.82 23.54 16.09
CA GLU A 636 25.28 24.03 17.40
C GLU A 636 25.06 23.06 18.55
N THR A 637 25.75 21.92 18.52
CA THR A 637 26.24 21.28 19.75
C THR A 637 27.76 21.27 19.70
N ARG A 638 28.37 22.26 20.37
CA ARG A 638 29.83 22.27 20.62
C ARG A 638 30.24 20.96 21.25
N LEU A 639 31.06 20.19 20.52
CA LEU A 639 31.76 19.03 21.05
C LEU A 639 32.97 19.53 21.86
N PRO A 640 33.25 18.98 23.08
CA PRO A 640 34.52 19.21 23.75
C PRO A 640 35.64 18.44 23.04
N GLY A 641 36.68 19.15 22.72
CA GLY A 641 38.03 18.83 22.28
C GLY A 641 38.36 17.35 21.95
N GLY A 642 38.46 17.06 20.64
CA GLY A 642 39.15 15.89 20.14
C GLY A 642 39.91 16.27 18.87
N HIS A 643 41.21 16.11 18.86
CA HIS A 643 42.15 16.53 17.84
C HIS A 643 41.74 16.12 16.42
N PRO A 644 41.92 17.02 15.42
CA PRO A 644 41.80 16.65 14.02
C PRO A 644 43.02 15.81 13.63
N PHE A 645 42.79 14.68 12.97
CA PHE A 645 43.85 13.97 12.26
C PHE A 645 44.34 14.90 11.12
N GLY A 646 45.50 15.51 11.32
CA GLY A 646 46.20 16.28 10.32
C GLY A 646 46.65 15.37 9.18
N VAL A 647 46.28 15.71 7.99
CA VAL A 647 46.96 15.27 6.77
C VAL A 647 48.10 16.24 6.58
N ALA A 648 49.30 15.77 6.83
CA ALA A 648 50.53 16.45 6.40
C ALA A 648 51.09 15.72 5.18
N GLY A 649 51.43 16.50 4.14
CA GLY A 649 52.24 16.13 3.00
C GLY A 649 51.55 15.43 1.86
#